data_2919d3ffa9f9b2bebd4b8e73acf3c730
#
_entry.id   2919d3ffa9f9b2bebd4b8e73acf3c730
#
_cell.length_a   1.000
_cell.length_b   1.000
_cell.length_c   1.000
_cell.angle_alpha   90.00
_cell.angle_beta   90.00
_cell.angle_gamma   90.00
#
_symmetry.space_group_name_H-M   'P 1'
#
loop_
_entity.id
_entity.type
_entity.pdbx_description
1 polymer ?
#
loop_
_entity_poly.entity_id
_entity_poly.type
_entity_poly.pdbx_seq_one_letter_code
_entity_poly.pdbx_strand_id
1 'polypeptide(L)'
;MGQEKYTAKTLAALQEAQQMAAMRYQQEITSTHVLLALAKEPEGLLATIFEDCQTDLPMLKARLEKELSKLPSVKGQDRLSMGMDMVRVLGRAETYANAMKDDYMSTEHLLLALVTDGSETVQAIAREFKLTKSAIQTSIKKNRKQNVTSENPEEGYKSLEKFGRDLTDAAKKGKLDPVIGRDEEIRRTIEILSRRTKNNPVLIGEPGVGKTAIVEGLARRIVAGDVPESLKNKTLYSLDMGSLVAGAKFRGEFEERLKAVLNEIVKSDGQILLFIDEVHTVVGAGAAEGAMDAGNLLKPMLARGELRCIGATTLNEYRKYIEKDTALERRFQPVMVGEPTVEDTISILRGLKERYEVHHGVRIRDAALVAAATLSDRYISDRFLPDKAIDLVDEAAAKLRTEIESMPAQIDEIRRKIMQLEIEEQALKKEVDDASKEKLTGITAEKEELQKKESELKAKWESEKNAILRVRAIKKEMDEVNSQMEAAERSYDLNRLSELKYGKLPALNKKLKEEEAIIAEKSKDDSLLKEEVGEEDIAKVVSRWTGIPVTKMLTGEREKLIHLEDVLHEHVIGQDEAVQAVSEAILRARAGIKDPNRPIGSFIFLGPTGVGKTELAKTLAEVLFDDERSMIRIDMSEYMEKHSVARLIGAPPGYVGYDEGGQLTEAVRRRPYSVILLDEIEKAHRDVFNVLLQILDDGRLTDGKGRVVNFKNTVIIMTSNLGSHEILNKAYDDAKKAVKDILKDYFRPEFLNRVDDIIVFKGLQKEQVKSIAGLLLDSLGKRLEKQVGIHLTWNDESLTALADQGFDPNFGARPLRRLLTHTVETALSKEIIKGEIKDGDTVKIGYDSTKFTFNKA
;
A
#
# COMPACT_ATOMS: atom_id res chain seq x y z
N MET A 1 -56.64 -11.40 -13.45
CA MET A 1 -55.41 -12.20 -13.55
C MET A 1 -54.37 -11.53 -12.63
N GLY A 2 -53.89 -12.24 -11.64
CA GLY A 2 -53.01 -11.66 -10.63
C GLY A 2 -51.67 -11.30 -11.21
N GLN A 3 -51.17 -10.13 -10.85
CA GLN A 3 -49.83 -9.63 -11.15
C GLN A 3 -48.68 -10.54 -10.60
N GLU A 4 -49.04 -11.58 -9.87
CA GLU A 4 -48.16 -12.55 -9.23
C GLU A 4 -47.46 -13.53 -10.19
N LYS A 5 -47.81 -13.53 -11.49
CA LYS A 5 -47.23 -14.43 -12.50
C LYS A 5 -46.33 -13.74 -13.56
N TYR A 6 -45.96 -12.49 -13.34
CA TYR A 6 -45.05 -11.78 -14.24
C TYR A 6 -43.65 -11.69 -13.65
N THR A 7 -42.64 -11.74 -14.48
CA THR A 7 -41.28 -11.43 -14.04
C THR A 7 -41.16 -9.92 -13.72
N ALA A 8 -40.25 -9.55 -12.82
CA ALA A 8 -40.03 -8.14 -12.43
C ALA A 8 -39.81 -7.22 -13.63
N LYS A 9 -39.08 -7.69 -14.65
CA LYS A 9 -38.83 -6.94 -15.89
C LYS A 9 -40.05 -6.83 -16.80
N THR A 10 -40.86 -7.84 -16.84
CA THR A 10 -42.13 -7.75 -17.58
C THR A 10 -43.03 -6.70 -16.95
N LEU A 11 -43.10 -6.66 -15.59
CA LEU A 11 -43.83 -5.62 -14.88
C LEU A 11 -43.26 -4.24 -15.13
N ALA A 12 -41.93 -4.11 -15.06
CA ALA A 12 -41.27 -2.83 -15.34
C ALA A 12 -41.54 -2.30 -16.76
N ALA A 13 -41.47 -3.18 -17.76
CA ALA A 13 -41.80 -2.81 -19.14
C ALA A 13 -43.27 -2.36 -19.33
N LEU A 14 -44.19 -3.01 -18.64
CA LEU A 14 -45.61 -2.62 -18.64
C LEU A 14 -45.85 -1.28 -17.91
N GLN A 15 -45.14 -1.06 -16.80
CA GLN A 15 -45.19 0.24 -16.07
C GLN A 15 -44.59 1.38 -16.91
N GLU A 16 -43.48 1.14 -17.59
CA GLU A 16 -42.88 2.12 -18.50
C GLU A 16 -43.82 2.44 -19.66
N ALA A 17 -44.43 1.44 -20.26
CA ALA A 17 -45.45 1.65 -21.32
C ALA A 17 -46.65 2.50 -20.79
N GLN A 18 -47.08 2.29 -19.55
CA GLN A 18 -48.11 3.07 -18.89
C GLN A 18 -47.64 4.52 -18.69
N GLN A 19 -46.46 4.73 -18.21
CA GLN A 19 -45.88 6.09 -18.03
C GLN A 19 -45.76 6.84 -19.36
N MET A 20 -45.30 6.15 -20.41
CA MET A 20 -45.20 6.74 -21.75
C MET A 20 -46.57 7.16 -22.30
N ALA A 21 -47.60 6.36 -22.14
CA ALA A 21 -48.96 6.68 -22.54
C ALA A 21 -49.50 7.89 -21.75
N ALA A 22 -49.25 7.94 -20.42
CA ALA A 22 -49.63 9.07 -19.56
C ALA A 22 -48.95 10.38 -19.97
N MET A 23 -47.63 10.33 -20.19
CA MET A 23 -46.85 11.52 -20.62
C MET A 23 -47.30 12.09 -21.96
N ARG A 24 -47.84 11.26 -22.84
CA ARG A 24 -48.33 11.64 -24.17
C ARG A 24 -49.84 11.98 -24.17
N TYR A 25 -50.48 11.98 -23.03
CA TYR A 25 -51.92 12.17 -22.89
C TYR A 25 -52.77 11.21 -23.74
N GLN A 26 -52.29 9.97 -23.90
CA GLN A 26 -52.99 8.93 -24.63
C GLN A 26 -53.85 8.14 -23.67
N GLN A 27 -55.06 7.76 -24.05
CA GLN A 27 -56.06 7.13 -23.14
C GLN A 27 -55.90 5.63 -23.04
N GLU A 28 -55.15 5.01 -23.98
CA GLU A 28 -55.02 3.55 -24.04
C GLU A 28 -53.54 3.17 -24.12
N ILE A 29 -53.16 2.12 -23.34
CA ILE A 29 -51.86 1.47 -23.45
C ILE A 29 -51.98 0.44 -24.58
N THR A 30 -51.27 0.70 -25.69
CA THR A 30 -51.31 -0.16 -26.89
C THR A 30 -50.06 -1.05 -26.97
N SER A 31 -50.10 -2.07 -27.82
CA SER A 31 -48.96 -2.94 -28.13
C SER A 31 -47.72 -2.19 -28.61
N THR A 32 -47.91 -0.99 -29.24
CA THR A 32 -46.80 -0.13 -29.64
C THR A 32 -46.02 0.48 -28.47
N HIS A 33 -46.71 0.88 -27.40
CA HIS A 33 -46.05 1.36 -26.17
C HIS A 33 -45.17 0.30 -25.55
N VAL A 34 -45.71 -0.93 -25.45
CA VAL A 34 -45.00 -2.03 -24.81
C VAL A 34 -43.81 -2.48 -25.67
N LEU A 35 -43.93 -2.52 -27.01
CA LEU A 35 -42.79 -2.83 -27.88
C LEU A 35 -41.70 -1.77 -27.77
N LEU A 36 -42.05 -0.48 -27.65
CA LEU A 36 -41.08 0.57 -27.43
C LEU A 36 -40.44 0.48 -26.07
N ALA A 37 -41.17 0.13 -25.00
CA ALA A 37 -40.62 -0.10 -23.68
C ALA A 37 -39.57 -1.23 -23.69
N LEU A 38 -39.88 -2.36 -24.31
CA LEU A 38 -38.94 -3.48 -24.46
C LEU A 38 -37.73 -3.15 -25.33
N ALA A 39 -37.86 -2.25 -26.31
CA ALA A 39 -36.76 -1.82 -27.19
C ALA A 39 -35.88 -0.76 -26.55
N LYS A 40 -36.33 0.01 -25.57
CA LYS A 40 -35.56 1.12 -24.96
C LYS A 40 -34.34 0.64 -24.21
N GLU A 41 -34.53 -0.33 -23.32
CA GLU A 41 -33.47 -0.91 -22.48
C GLU A 41 -33.55 -2.44 -22.56
N PRO A 42 -33.14 -3.06 -23.68
CA PRO A 42 -33.14 -4.50 -23.79
C PRO A 42 -32.04 -5.08 -22.94
N GLU A 43 -32.36 -5.89 -21.97
CA GLU A 43 -31.42 -6.59 -21.10
C GLU A 43 -31.58 -8.12 -21.19
N GLY A 44 -30.53 -8.85 -20.80
CA GLY A 44 -30.59 -10.31 -20.70
C GLY A 44 -30.88 -11.00 -22.03
N LEU A 45 -31.82 -11.97 -22.04
CA LEU A 45 -32.18 -12.73 -23.23
C LEU A 45 -32.81 -11.87 -24.32
N LEU A 46 -33.49 -10.78 -23.94
CA LEU A 46 -34.11 -9.85 -24.87
C LEU A 46 -33.09 -9.13 -25.76
N ALA A 47 -31.98 -8.68 -25.17
CA ALA A 47 -30.87 -8.08 -25.91
C ALA A 47 -30.27 -9.05 -26.94
N THR A 48 -30.05 -10.30 -26.53
CA THR A 48 -29.52 -11.35 -27.40
C THR A 48 -30.49 -11.69 -28.54
N ILE A 49 -31.80 -11.64 -28.29
CA ILE A 49 -32.81 -11.86 -29.35
C ILE A 49 -32.75 -10.74 -30.39
N PHE A 50 -32.63 -9.48 -29.98
CA PHE A 50 -32.50 -8.37 -30.94
C PHE A 50 -31.20 -8.45 -31.75
N GLU A 51 -30.10 -8.87 -31.15
CA GLU A 51 -28.81 -9.10 -31.84
C GLU A 51 -28.89 -10.25 -32.84
N ASP A 52 -29.39 -11.43 -32.43
CA ASP A 52 -29.54 -12.59 -33.31
C ASP A 52 -30.48 -12.29 -34.52
N CYS A 53 -31.51 -11.46 -34.29
CA CYS A 53 -32.40 -11.00 -35.35
C CYS A 53 -31.79 -9.87 -36.20
N GLN A 54 -30.59 -9.38 -35.88
CA GLN A 54 -29.92 -8.25 -36.56
C GLN A 54 -30.82 -6.99 -36.61
N THR A 55 -31.51 -6.69 -35.52
CA THR A 55 -32.44 -5.58 -35.41
C THR A 55 -31.67 -4.27 -35.12
N ASP A 56 -31.87 -3.25 -35.97
CA ASP A 56 -31.36 -1.89 -35.69
C ASP A 56 -32.25 -1.20 -34.66
N LEU A 57 -31.84 -1.27 -33.38
CA LEU A 57 -32.58 -0.75 -32.23
C LEU A 57 -32.81 0.77 -32.30
N PRO A 58 -31.84 1.62 -32.67
CA PRO A 58 -32.06 3.06 -32.89
C PRO A 58 -33.15 3.35 -33.91
N MET A 59 -33.10 2.67 -35.06
CA MET A 59 -34.14 2.87 -36.12
C MET A 59 -35.48 2.32 -35.69
N LEU A 60 -35.53 1.16 -35.01
CA LEU A 60 -36.78 0.59 -34.47
C LEU A 60 -37.45 1.56 -33.47
N LYS A 61 -36.69 2.14 -32.54
CA LYS A 61 -37.17 3.12 -31.57
C LYS A 61 -37.76 4.33 -32.27
N ALA A 62 -37.03 4.93 -33.20
CA ALA A 62 -37.47 6.09 -33.96
C ALA A 62 -38.76 5.78 -34.74
N ARG A 63 -38.89 4.60 -35.32
CA ARG A 63 -40.06 4.15 -36.06
C ARG A 63 -41.28 4.00 -35.17
N LEU A 64 -41.10 3.39 -33.99
CA LEU A 64 -42.17 3.24 -32.98
C LEU A 64 -42.63 4.58 -32.40
N GLU A 65 -41.68 5.49 -32.09
CA GLU A 65 -42.01 6.85 -31.63
C GLU A 65 -42.82 7.62 -32.64
N LYS A 66 -42.51 7.50 -33.92
CA LYS A 66 -43.28 8.13 -35.03
C LYS A 66 -44.71 7.58 -35.09
N GLU A 67 -44.89 6.28 -34.84
CA GLU A 67 -46.25 5.73 -34.84
C GLU A 67 -47.03 6.13 -33.59
N LEU A 68 -46.39 6.18 -32.45
CA LEU A 68 -47.01 6.68 -31.19
C LEU A 68 -47.44 8.13 -31.30
N SER A 69 -46.71 8.96 -32.07
CA SER A 69 -47.08 10.36 -32.28
C SER A 69 -48.37 10.56 -33.15
N LYS A 70 -48.80 9.52 -33.85
CA LYS A 70 -50.05 9.53 -34.66
C LYS A 70 -51.29 9.21 -33.85
N LEU A 71 -51.11 8.62 -32.64
CA LEU A 71 -52.22 8.23 -31.78
C LEU A 71 -52.91 9.48 -31.19
N PRO A 72 -54.23 9.46 -31.01
CA PRO A 72 -54.96 10.61 -30.46
C PRO A 72 -54.56 10.93 -29.04
N SER A 73 -54.35 12.20 -28.74
CA SER A 73 -54.03 12.69 -27.39
C SER A 73 -55.20 13.57 -26.84
N VAL A 74 -55.64 13.30 -25.62
CA VAL A 74 -56.73 14.03 -24.98
C VAL A 74 -56.29 14.51 -23.62
N LYS A 75 -56.21 15.82 -23.39
CA LYS A 75 -55.88 16.43 -22.11
C LYS A 75 -57.09 16.46 -21.21
N GLY A 76 -56.94 15.98 -19.96
CA GLY A 76 -57.98 16.17 -18.89
C GLY A 76 -58.73 14.92 -18.45
N GLN A 77 -58.32 13.71 -18.80
CA GLN A 77 -58.90 12.49 -18.22
C GLN A 77 -57.77 11.66 -17.55
N ASP A 78 -57.94 11.35 -16.26
CA ASP A 78 -56.97 10.64 -15.44
C ASP A 78 -57.09 9.09 -15.48
N ARG A 79 -57.89 8.53 -16.38
CA ARG A 79 -58.08 7.06 -16.47
C ARG A 79 -57.42 6.52 -17.76
N LEU A 80 -56.29 5.88 -17.57
CA LEU A 80 -55.67 5.05 -18.57
C LEU A 80 -56.36 3.68 -18.62
N SER A 81 -56.74 3.23 -19.79
CA SER A 81 -57.26 1.89 -20.05
C SER A 81 -56.26 1.06 -20.84
N MET A 82 -56.37 -0.25 -20.71
CA MET A 82 -55.59 -1.16 -21.54
C MET A 82 -56.28 -1.37 -22.89
N GLY A 83 -55.57 -1.10 -23.99
CA GLY A 83 -56.10 -1.30 -25.34
C GLY A 83 -56.47 -2.77 -25.60
N MET A 84 -57.49 -3.00 -26.43
CA MET A 84 -57.98 -4.37 -26.79
C MET A 84 -56.87 -5.21 -27.45
N ASP A 85 -55.94 -4.61 -28.21
CA ASP A 85 -54.78 -5.28 -28.75
C ASP A 85 -53.83 -5.79 -27.69
N MET A 86 -53.64 -5.00 -26.63
CA MET A 86 -52.77 -5.37 -25.51
C MET A 86 -53.36 -6.49 -24.65
N VAL A 87 -54.69 -6.48 -24.44
CA VAL A 87 -55.37 -7.62 -23.75
C VAL A 87 -55.14 -8.92 -24.49
N ARG A 88 -55.23 -8.93 -25.82
CA ARG A 88 -54.93 -10.10 -26.67
C ARG A 88 -53.49 -10.54 -26.58
N VAL A 89 -52.54 -9.56 -26.63
CA VAL A 89 -51.10 -9.83 -26.47
C VAL A 89 -50.80 -10.51 -25.13
N LEU A 90 -51.34 -10.02 -24.01
CA LEU A 90 -51.11 -10.65 -22.70
C LEU A 90 -51.67 -12.05 -22.59
N GLY A 91 -52.87 -12.31 -23.12
CA GLY A 91 -53.44 -13.68 -23.15
C GLY A 91 -52.62 -14.63 -24.06
N ARG A 92 -52.04 -14.11 -25.13
CA ARG A 92 -51.16 -14.91 -26.00
C ARG A 92 -49.80 -15.17 -25.37
N ALA A 93 -49.25 -14.19 -24.66
CA ALA A 93 -47.98 -14.33 -23.93
C ALA A 93 -48.12 -15.40 -22.83
N GLU A 94 -49.24 -15.42 -22.11
CA GLU A 94 -49.53 -16.47 -21.14
C GLU A 94 -49.63 -17.88 -21.81
N THR A 95 -50.21 -17.93 -23.00
CA THR A 95 -50.29 -19.20 -23.78
C THR A 95 -48.87 -19.68 -24.18
N TYR A 96 -47.96 -18.74 -24.54
CA TYR A 96 -46.56 -19.10 -24.87
C TYR A 96 -45.79 -19.53 -23.61
N ALA A 97 -45.97 -18.87 -22.45
CA ALA A 97 -45.37 -19.27 -21.21
C ALA A 97 -45.78 -20.67 -20.78
N ASN A 98 -47.09 -20.99 -20.85
CA ASN A 98 -47.62 -22.32 -20.56
C ASN A 98 -47.09 -23.38 -21.54
N ALA A 99 -47.01 -23.08 -22.84
CA ALA A 99 -46.47 -23.98 -23.87
C ALA A 99 -44.96 -24.28 -23.66
N MET A 100 -44.23 -23.34 -23.10
CA MET A 100 -42.82 -23.48 -22.73
C MET A 100 -42.59 -24.09 -21.35
N LYS A 101 -43.66 -24.37 -20.62
CA LYS A 101 -43.68 -24.91 -19.21
C LYS A 101 -42.98 -23.94 -18.23
N ASP A 102 -43.30 -22.68 -18.32
CA ASP A 102 -42.79 -21.63 -17.46
C ASP A 102 -43.84 -21.21 -16.42
N ASP A 103 -43.42 -20.99 -15.22
CA ASP A 103 -44.27 -20.57 -14.12
C ASP A 103 -44.57 -19.06 -14.16
N TYR A 104 -43.68 -18.28 -14.78
CA TYR A 104 -43.77 -16.82 -14.91
C TYR A 104 -43.70 -16.39 -16.39
N MET A 105 -44.47 -15.34 -16.68
CA MET A 105 -44.42 -14.66 -17.99
C MET A 105 -43.24 -13.67 -18.01
N SER A 106 -42.29 -13.92 -18.91
CA SER A 106 -41.09 -13.10 -19.09
C SER A 106 -41.16 -12.22 -20.34
N THR A 107 -40.16 -11.35 -20.50
CA THR A 107 -40.10 -10.38 -21.61
C THR A 107 -40.06 -11.03 -22.99
N GLU A 108 -39.48 -12.21 -23.15
CA GLU A 108 -39.45 -12.97 -24.43
C GLU A 108 -40.83 -13.51 -24.82
N HIS A 109 -41.65 -13.92 -23.84
CA HIS A 109 -43.04 -14.33 -24.11
C HIS A 109 -43.85 -13.16 -24.60
N LEU A 110 -43.65 -11.99 -23.94
CA LEU A 110 -44.31 -10.74 -24.29
C LEU A 110 -43.89 -10.26 -25.69
N LEU A 111 -42.59 -10.30 -26.04
CA LEU A 111 -42.08 -9.97 -27.36
C LEU A 111 -42.66 -10.88 -28.43
N LEU A 112 -42.66 -12.21 -28.18
CA LEU A 112 -43.22 -13.19 -29.11
C LEU A 112 -44.72 -12.95 -29.36
N ALA A 113 -45.49 -12.61 -28.33
CA ALA A 113 -46.91 -12.29 -28.42
C ALA A 113 -47.15 -10.95 -29.16
N LEU A 114 -46.32 -9.94 -28.94
CA LEU A 114 -46.38 -8.66 -29.65
C LEU A 114 -46.23 -8.82 -31.18
N VAL A 115 -45.27 -9.67 -31.56
CA VAL A 115 -44.99 -9.92 -32.99
C VAL A 115 -46.09 -10.76 -33.67
N THR A 116 -46.80 -11.63 -32.92
CA THR A 116 -47.83 -12.51 -33.49
C THR A 116 -49.26 -11.92 -33.43
N ASP A 117 -49.61 -11.32 -32.30
CA ASP A 117 -50.96 -10.90 -31.96
C ASP A 117 -51.09 -9.40 -31.58
N GLY A 118 -50.02 -8.62 -31.75
CA GLY A 118 -50.04 -7.16 -31.60
C GLY A 118 -50.91 -6.47 -32.67
N SER A 119 -51.01 -5.18 -32.61
CA SER A 119 -51.70 -4.38 -33.63
C SER A 119 -51.08 -4.61 -35.04
N GLU A 120 -51.86 -4.41 -36.11
CA GLU A 120 -51.35 -4.55 -37.50
C GLU A 120 -50.08 -3.69 -37.71
N THR A 121 -50.04 -2.52 -37.10
CA THR A 121 -48.89 -1.62 -37.12
C THR A 121 -47.65 -2.26 -36.47
N VAL A 122 -47.83 -2.86 -35.30
CA VAL A 122 -46.71 -3.51 -34.56
C VAL A 122 -46.19 -4.72 -35.36
N GLN A 123 -47.11 -5.53 -35.93
CA GLN A 123 -46.72 -6.67 -36.77
C GLN A 123 -46.01 -6.24 -38.05
N ALA A 124 -46.43 -5.15 -38.68
CA ALA A 124 -45.76 -4.61 -39.86
C ALA A 124 -44.36 -4.13 -39.53
N ILE A 125 -44.21 -3.35 -38.46
CA ILE A 125 -42.90 -2.87 -37.97
C ILE A 125 -42.01 -4.04 -37.59
N ALA A 126 -42.50 -5.02 -36.85
CA ALA A 126 -41.70 -6.19 -36.47
C ALA A 126 -41.13 -6.94 -37.71
N ARG A 127 -41.94 -7.08 -38.79
CA ARG A 127 -41.46 -7.68 -40.06
C ARG A 127 -40.42 -6.78 -40.75
N GLU A 128 -40.62 -5.48 -40.78
CA GLU A 128 -39.66 -4.49 -41.31
C GLU A 128 -38.28 -4.65 -40.66
N PHE A 129 -38.25 -4.86 -39.35
CA PHE A 129 -37.03 -5.05 -38.56
C PHE A 129 -36.60 -6.52 -38.32
N LYS A 130 -37.04 -7.44 -39.16
CA LYS A 130 -36.68 -8.88 -39.13
C LYS A 130 -37.11 -9.63 -37.85
N LEU A 131 -37.93 -9.04 -36.99
CA LEU A 131 -38.50 -9.68 -35.84
C LEU A 131 -39.65 -10.60 -36.23
N THR A 132 -39.32 -11.80 -36.67
CA THR A 132 -40.30 -12.79 -37.04
C THR A 132 -40.45 -13.84 -35.91
N LYS A 133 -41.66 -14.48 -35.85
CA LYS A 133 -41.92 -15.54 -34.87
C LYS A 133 -40.86 -16.64 -34.93
N SER A 134 -40.48 -17.07 -36.11
CA SER A 134 -39.50 -18.15 -36.31
C SER A 134 -38.10 -17.72 -35.85
N ALA A 135 -37.67 -16.49 -36.14
CA ALA A 135 -36.37 -15.99 -35.76
C ALA A 135 -36.28 -15.87 -34.22
N ILE A 136 -37.28 -15.26 -33.58
CA ILE A 136 -37.37 -15.15 -32.12
C ILE A 136 -37.38 -16.51 -31.44
N GLN A 137 -38.20 -17.46 -31.92
CA GLN A 137 -38.24 -18.82 -31.38
C GLN A 137 -36.91 -19.59 -31.54
N THR A 138 -36.18 -19.35 -32.64
CA THR A 138 -34.86 -19.96 -32.87
C THR A 138 -33.83 -19.35 -31.89
N SER A 139 -33.85 -18.04 -31.71
CA SER A 139 -32.97 -17.37 -30.75
C SER A 139 -33.28 -17.79 -29.31
N ILE A 140 -34.57 -17.89 -28.91
CA ILE A 140 -34.97 -18.41 -27.62
C ILE A 140 -34.47 -19.84 -27.40
N LYS A 141 -34.63 -20.75 -28.38
CA LYS A 141 -34.17 -22.14 -28.29
C LYS A 141 -32.65 -22.26 -28.19
N LYS A 142 -31.94 -21.36 -28.88
CA LYS A 142 -30.47 -21.36 -28.91
C LYS A 142 -29.89 -20.83 -27.57
N ASN A 143 -30.42 -19.76 -27.04
CA ASN A 143 -29.85 -19.00 -25.94
C ASN A 143 -30.50 -19.33 -24.58
N ARG A 144 -31.72 -19.84 -24.56
CA ARG A 144 -32.45 -20.18 -23.35
C ARG A 144 -32.16 -21.59 -22.91
N LYS A 145 -31.55 -21.74 -21.74
CA LYS A 145 -31.12 -23.06 -21.20
C LYS A 145 -32.01 -23.59 -20.07
N GLN A 146 -32.94 -22.77 -19.53
CA GLN A 146 -33.81 -23.14 -18.39
C GLN A 146 -35.22 -22.56 -18.52
N ASN A 147 -36.20 -23.20 -17.84
CA ASN A 147 -37.54 -22.64 -17.69
C ASN A 147 -37.58 -21.49 -16.70
N VAL A 148 -38.51 -20.56 -16.88
CA VAL A 148 -38.73 -19.41 -16.02
C VAL A 148 -39.55 -19.83 -14.80
N THR A 149 -38.84 -20.15 -13.72
CA THR A 149 -39.44 -20.65 -12.45
C THR A 149 -39.35 -19.65 -11.31
N SER A 150 -38.76 -18.44 -11.54
CA SER A 150 -38.62 -17.39 -10.56
C SER A 150 -39.07 -16.04 -11.10
N GLU A 151 -39.34 -15.09 -10.21
CA GLU A 151 -39.76 -13.72 -10.55
C GLU A 151 -38.63 -12.92 -11.25
N ASN A 152 -37.34 -13.27 -11.00
CA ASN A 152 -36.16 -12.66 -11.60
C ASN A 152 -35.28 -13.67 -12.38
N PRO A 153 -35.76 -14.30 -13.46
CA PRO A 153 -35.03 -15.31 -14.21
C PRO A 153 -33.80 -14.74 -14.94
N GLU A 154 -33.77 -13.45 -15.17
CA GLU A 154 -32.75 -12.78 -15.97
C GLU A 154 -31.46 -12.55 -15.19
N GLU A 155 -31.49 -12.56 -13.84
CA GLU A 155 -30.30 -12.58 -13.01
C GLU A 155 -29.48 -13.87 -13.18
N GLY A 156 -30.08 -14.93 -13.71
CA GLY A 156 -29.43 -16.19 -14.01
C GLY A 156 -28.79 -16.31 -15.40
N TYR A 157 -29.05 -15.38 -16.32
CA TYR A 157 -28.46 -15.39 -17.66
C TYR A 157 -27.12 -14.67 -17.68
N LYS A 158 -26.07 -15.36 -18.18
CA LYS A 158 -24.70 -14.82 -18.24
C LYS A 158 -24.11 -14.38 -16.88
N SER A 159 -24.48 -15.11 -15.82
CA SER A 159 -24.02 -14.82 -14.46
C SER A 159 -22.51 -14.83 -14.34
N LEU A 160 -21.85 -15.71 -15.10
CA LEU A 160 -20.38 -15.80 -15.10
C LEU A 160 -19.71 -14.56 -15.71
N GLU A 161 -20.28 -13.96 -16.77
CA GLU A 161 -19.78 -12.71 -17.35
C GLU A 161 -20.03 -11.51 -16.43
N LYS A 162 -21.11 -11.55 -15.63
CA LYS A 162 -21.49 -10.49 -14.71
C LYS A 162 -20.67 -10.49 -13.42
N PHE A 163 -20.37 -11.66 -12.87
CA PHE A 163 -19.71 -11.85 -11.57
C PHE A 163 -18.32 -12.46 -11.66
N GLY A 164 -17.81 -12.67 -12.87
CA GLY A 164 -16.48 -13.22 -13.11
C GLY A 164 -15.73 -12.48 -14.20
N ARG A 165 -14.41 -12.55 -14.14
CA ARG A 165 -13.49 -11.99 -15.14
C ARG A 165 -12.86 -13.15 -15.93
N ASP A 166 -13.00 -13.17 -17.25
CA ASP A 166 -12.31 -14.12 -18.12
C ASP A 166 -10.83 -13.75 -18.24
N LEU A 167 -9.96 -14.53 -17.56
CA LEU A 167 -8.51 -14.35 -17.61
C LEU A 167 -7.91 -14.82 -18.93
N THR A 168 -8.52 -15.81 -19.60
CA THR A 168 -8.05 -16.27 -20.90
C THR A 168 -8.36 -15.26 -22.01
N ASP A 169 -9.49 -14.59 -21.97
CA ASP A 169 -9.78 -13.47 -22.87
C ASP A 169 -8.86 -12.28 -22.59
N ALA A 170 -8.63 -11.96 -21.31
CA ALA A 170 -7.67 -10.93 -20.92
C ALA A 170 -6.24 -11.25 -21.39
N ALA A 171 -5.82 -12.53 -21.33
CA ALA A 171 -4.54 -12.99 -21.87
C ALA A 171 -4.47 -12.86 -23.39
N LYS A 172 -5.55 -13.23 -24.11
CA LYS A 172 -5.66 -13.04 -25.57
C LYS A 172 -5.53 -11.57 -25.97
N LYS A 173 -6.08 -10.67 -25.19
CA LYS A 173 -6.02 -9.22 -25.41
C LYS A 173 -4.70 -8.58 -24.95
N GLY A 174 -3.74 -9.34 -24.40
CA GLY A 174 -2.47 -8.83 -23.90
C GLY A 174 -2.58 -7.97 -22.64
N LYS A 175 -3.70 -8.05 -21.90
CA LYS A 175 -3.97 -7.24 -20.71
C LYS A 175 -3.37 -7.79 -19.41
N LEU A 176 -2.84 -9.03 -19.44
CA LEU A 176 -2.23 -9.65 -18.27
C LEU A 176 -0.72 -9.38 -18.23
N ASP A 177 -0.21 -9.16 -17.02
CA ASP A 177 1.21 -8.93 -16.79
C ASP A 177 2.06 -10.19 -17.08
N PRO A 178 3.34 -10.03 -17.46
CA PRO A 178 4.26 -11.16 -17.58
C PRO A 178 4.51 -11.76 -16.20
N VAL A 179 4.43 -13.08 -16.10
CA VAL A 179 4.71 -13.80 -14.85
C VAL A 179 6.12 -14.36 -14.93
N ILE A 180 6.94 -14.04 -13.96
CA ILE A 180 8.36 -14.36 -13.89
C ILE A 180 8.64 -15.06 -12.57
N GLY A 181 9.49 -16.09 -12.59
CA GLY A 181 9.96 -16.78 -11.38
C GLY A 181 8.92 -17.65 -10.68
N ARG A 182 7.81 -18.03 -11.37
CA ARG A 182 6.74 -18.88 -10.81
C ARG A 182 6.46 -20.15 -11.65
N ASP A 183 7.45 -20.57 -12.41
CA ASP A 183 7.30 -21.70 -13.33
C ASP A 183 7.02 -23.03 -12.64
N GLU A 184 7.61 -23.27 -11.48
CA GLU A 184 7.41 -24.48 -10.69
C GLU A 184 6.00 -24.57 -10.14
N GLU A 185 5.50 -23.46 -9.55
CA GLU A 185 4.16 -23.42 -8.98
C GLU A 185 3.08 -23.51 -10.08
N ILE A 186 3.28 -22.87 -11.24
CA ILE A 186 2.40 -23.00 -12.39
C ILE A 186 2.40 -24.45 -12.89
N ARG A 187 3.57 -25.07 -13.04
CA ARG A 187 3.69 -26.49 -13.46
C ARG A 187 2.99 -27.41 -12.48
N ARG A 188 3.20 -27.19 -11.17
CA ARG A 188 2.54 -27.97 -10.13
C ARG A 188 1.02 -27.81 -10.15
N THR A 189 0.54 -26.60 -10.40
CA THR A 189 -0.90 -26.31 -10.56
C THR A 189 -1.46 -27.07 -11.76
N ILE A 190 -0.77 -27.08 -12.90
CA ILE A 190 -1.14 -27.85 -14.10
C ILE A 190 -1.18 -29.36 -13.82
N GLU A 191 -0.18 -29.89 -13.12
CA GLU A 191 -0.13 -31.31 -12.73
C GLU A 191 -1.36 -31.69 -11.88
N ILE A 192 -1.70 -30.87 -10.88
CA ILE A 192 -2.84 -31.12 -10.00
C ILE A 192 -4.15 -31.08 -10.80
N LEU A 193 -4.36 -30.08 -11.65
CA LEU A 193 -5.55 -29.94 -12.50
C LEU A 193 -5.73 -31.13 -13.45
N SER A 194 -4.64 -31.81 -13.82
CA SER A 194 -4.64 -32.98 -14.71
C SER A 194 -4.90 -34.29 -13.97
N ARG A 195 -4.97 -34.32 -12.65
CA ARG A 195 -5.22 -35.52 -11.84
C ARG A 195 -6.67 -35.99 -11.97
N ARG A 196 -6.91 -37.25 -11.71
CA ARG A 196 -8.26 -37.85 -11.69
C ARG A 196 -9.03 -37.48 -10.41
N THR A 197 -8.34 -37.40 -9.29
CA THR A 197 -8.89 -37.08 -7.99
C THR A 197 -7.98 -36.04 -7.31
N LYS A 198 -8.49 -35.26 -6.34
CA LYS A 198 -7.76 -34.14 -5.71
C LYS A 198 -7.19 -33.20 -6.77
N ASN A 199 -8.01 -32.86 -7.74
CA ASN A 199 -7.64 -32.09 -8.93
C ASN A 199 -7.93 -30.58 -8.80
N ASN A 200 -8.19 -30.10 -7.59
CA ASN A 200 -8.37 -28.69 -7.28
C ASN A 200 -7.14 -28.18 -6.50
N PRO A 201 -6.24 -27.43 -7.13
CA PRO A 201 -5.13 -26.82 -6.42
C PRO A 201 -5.59 -25.67 -5.51
N VAL A 202 -4.96 -25.52 -4.35
CA VAL A 202 -5.10 -24.34 -3.52
C VAL A 202 -3.71 -23.73 -3.30
N LEU A 203 -3.55 -22.49 -3.75
CA LEU A 203 -2.32 -21.71 -3.62
C LEU A 203 -2.27 -21.12 -2.20
N ILE A 204 -1.26 -21.53 -1.43
CA ILE A 204 -1.11 -21.14 -0.02
C ILE A 204 0.14 -20.31 0.13
N GLY A 205 0.00 -19.09 0.61
CA GLY A 205 1.13 -18.19 0.84
C GLY A 205 0.68 -16.89 1.48
N GLU A 206 1.62 -16.12 1.97
CA GLU A 206 1.36 -14.83 2.59
C GLU A 206 0.75 -13.82 1.60
N PRO A 207 0.09 -12.75 2.05
CA PRO A 207 -0.41 -11.70 1.18
C PRO A 207 0.72 -11.07 0.35
N GLY A 208 0.47 -10.76 -0.93
CA GLY A 208 1.45 -10.06 -1.76
C GLY A 208 2.57 -10.93 -2.35
N VAL A 209 2.63 -12.26 -2.08
CA VAL A 209 3.67 -13.13 -2.68
C VAL A 209 3.42 -13.51 -4.14
N GLY A 210 2.29 -13.09 -4.75
CA GLY A 210 2.00 -13.31 -6.16
C GLY A 210 1.15 -14.56 -6.45
N LYS A 211 0.26 -14.98 -5.55
CA LYS A 211 -0.67 -16.11 -5.79
C LYS A 211 -1.53 -15.93 -7.02
N THR A 212 -2.10 -14.75 -7.21
CA THR A 212 -2.95 -14.41 -8.36
C THR A 212 -2.15 -14.41 -9.68
N ALA A 213 -0.88 -13.97 -9.63
CA ALA A 213 0.01 -14.01 -10.80
C ALA A 213 0.23 -15.41 -11.34
N ILE A 214 0.29 -16.46 -10.49
CA ILE A 214 0.40 -17.86 -10.91
C ILE A 214 -0.79 -18.26 -11.79
N VAL A 215 -2.00 -17.81 -11.42
CA VAL A 215 -3.22 -18.10 -12.16
C VAL A 215 -3.26 -17.33 -13.48
N GLU A 216 -2.81 -16.10 -13.49
CA GLU A 216 -2.64 -15.31 -14.72
C GLU A 216 -1.58 -15.91 -15.66
N GLY A 217 -0.48 -16.42 -15.09
CA GLY A 217 0.51 -17.19 -15.85
C GLY A 217 -0.05 -18.47 -16.46
N LEU A 218 -0.89 -19.19 -15.73
CA LEU A 218 -1.61 -20.34 -16.25
C LEU A 218 -2.54 -19.96 -17.42
N ALA A 219 -3.28 -18.84 -17.30
CA ALA A 219 -4.13 -18.35 -18.38
C ALA A 219 -3.33 -18.05 -19.67
N ARG A 220 -2.15 -17.42 -19.52
CA ARG A 220 -1.24 -17.16 -20.64
C ARG A 220 -0.73 -18.45 -21.29
N ARG A 221 -0.35 -19.47 -20.50
CA ARG A 221 0.08 -20.77 -21.04
C ARG A 221 -1.06 -21.51 -21.73
N ILE A 222 -2.30 -21.43 -21.23
CA ILE A 222 -3.48 -22.01 -21.92
C ILE A 222 -3.65 -21.36 -23.28
N VAL A 223 -3.56 -20.02 -23.37
CA VAL A 223 -3.70 -19.28 -24.63
C VAL A 223 -2.55 -19.59 -25.61
N ALA A 224 -1.33 -19.73 -25.11
CA ALA A 224 -0.16 -20.10 -25.90
C ALA A 224 -0.17 -21.59 -26.34
N GLY A 225 -1.06 -22.42 -25.77
CA GLY A 225 -1.10 -23.85 -26.03
C GLY A 225 0.00 -24.65 -25.31
N ASP A 226 0.75 -24.02 -24.39
CA ASP A 226 1.82 -24.64 -23.58
C ASP A 226 1.25 -25.30 -22.32
N VAL A 227 0.27 -26.18 -22.54
CA VAL A 227 -0.39 -26.98 -21.52
C VAL A 227 -0.76 -28.34 -22.06
N PRO A 228 -0.97 -29.39 -21.21
CA PRO A 228 -1.46 -30.69 -21.64
C PRO A 228 -2.78 -30.58 -22.40
N GLU A 229 -3.05 -31.57 -23.28
CA GLU A 229 -4.28 -31.65 -24.10
C GLU A 229 -5.57 -31.50 -23.27
N SER A 230 -5.56 -32.00 -22.02
CA SER A 230 -6.71 -31.94 -21.11
C SER A 230 -7.05 -30.49 -20.67
N LEU A 231 -6.13 -29.53 -20.83
CA LEU A 231 -6.29 -28.13 -20.47
C LEU A 231 -6.31 -27.18 -21.68
N LYS A 232 -5.99 -27.67 -22.87
CA LYS A 232 -6.11 -26.89 -24.10
C LYS A 232 -7.57 -26.49 -24.34
N ASN A 233 -7.77 -25.31 -24.85
CA ASN A 233 -9.08 -24.72 -25.16
C ASN A 233 -10.00 -24.51 -23.94
N LYS A 234 -9.51 -24.65 -22.72
CA LYS A 234 -10.28 -24.28 -21.53
C LYS A 234 -10.26 -22.79 -21.27
N THR A 235 -11.34 -22.29 -20.68
CA THR A 235 -11.48 -20.91 -20.29
C THR A 235 -11.29 -20.80 -18.78
N LEU A 236 -10.46 -19.87 -18.34
CA LEU A 236 -10.18 -19.62 -16.93
C LEU A 236 -10.88 -18.33 -16.47
N TYR A 237 -11.83 -18.49 -15.57
CA TYR A 237 -12.58 -17.37 -14.96
C TYR A 237 -12.13 -17.13 -13.53
N SER A 238 -11.88 -15.86 -13.19
CA SER A 238 -11.72 -15.41 -11.80
C SER A 238 -13.06 -14.94 -11.27
N LEU A 239 -13.52 -15.50 -10.16
CA LEU A 239 -14.77 -15.11 -9.49
C LEU A 239 -14.56 -13.86 -8.64
N ASP A 240 -15.39 -12.85 -8.85
CA ASP A 240 -15.42 -11.64 -8.05
C ASP A 240 -16.45 -11.78 -6.92
N MET A 241 -15.95 -12.10 -5.73
CA MET A 241 -16.77 -12.25 -4.54
C MET A 241 -17.40 -10.93 -4.10
N GLY A 242 -16.69 -9.81 -4.32
CA GLY A 242 -17.20 -8.47 -4.02
C GLY A 242 -18.45 -8.13 -4.82
N SER A 243 -18.42 -8.40 -6.14
CA SER A 243 -19.56 -8.18 -7.03
C SER A 243 -20.74 -9.10 -6.72
N LEU A 244 -20.50 -10.32 -6.24
CA LEU A 244 -21.58 -11.24 -5.82
C LEU A 244 -22.33 -10.74 -4.59
N VAL A 245 -21.63 -10.11 -3.63
CA VAL A 245 -22.21 -9.58 -2.38
C VAL A 245 -22.77 -8.18 -2.59
N ALA A 246 -22.18 -7.36 -3.44
CA ALA A 246 -22.61 -5.99 -3.68
C ALA A 246 -24.08 -5.92 -4.15
N GLY A 247 -24.90 -5.12 -3.44
CA GLY A 247 -26.33 -4.93 -3.74
C GLY A 247 -27.24 -6.08 -3.35
N ALA A 248 -26.74 -7.17 -2.76
CA ALA A 248 -27.59 -8.20 -2.18
C ALA A 248 -28.15 -7.71 -0.85
N LYS A 249 -29.46 -7.46 -0.79
CA LYS A 249 -30.16 -7.01 0.43
C LYS A 249 -30.42 -8.15 1.41
N PHE A 250 -30.53 -9.38 0.91
CA PHE A 250 -30.85 -10.58 1.68
C PHE A 250 -29.88 -11.71 1.33
N ARG A 251 -29.65 -12.59 2.30
CA ARG A 251 -28.81 -13.79 2.18
C ARG A 251 -29.18 -14.66 0.99
N GLY A 252 -30.48 -14.83 0.71
CA GLY A 252 -30.95 -15.65 -0.42
C GLY A 252 -30.48 -15.16 -1.79
N GLU A 253 -30.38 -13.86 -1.99
CA GLU A 253 -29.94 -13.28 -3.28
C GLU A 253 -28.48 -13.63 -3.61
N PHE A 254 -27.59 -13.61 -2.63
CA PHE A 254 -26.21 -14.04 -2.81
C PHE A 254 -26.11 -15.56 -3.15
N GLU A 255 -26.85 -16.39 -2.39
CA GLU A 255 -26.88 -17.83 -2.63
C GLU A 255 -27.42 -18.16 -4.03
N GLU A 256 -28.44 -17.44 -4.50
CA GLU A 256 -29.00 -17.59 -5.85
C GLU A 256 -28.01 -17.17 -6.94
N ARG A 257 -27.33 -16.03 -6.77
CA ARG A 257 -26.29 -15.56 -7.70
C ARG A 257 -25.13 -16.55 -7.81
N LEU A 258 -24.60 -17.00 -6.67
CA LEU A 258 -23.51 -18.00 -6.66
C LEU A 258 -23.98 -19.32 -7.29
N LYS A 259 -25.21 -19.80 -6.97
CA LYS A 259 -25.78 -21.00 -7.56
C LYS A 259 -25.96 -20.88 -9.08
N ALA A 260 -26.35 -19.70 -9.57
CA ALA A 260 -26.46 -19.41 -11.00
C ALA A 260 -25.11 -19.51 -11.69
N VAL A 261 -24.04 -18.89 -11.14
CA VAL A 261 -22.67 -18.99 -11.64
C VAL A 261 -22.18 -20.44 -11.66
N LEU A 262 -22.34 -21.18 -10.55
CA LEU A 262 -21.91 -22.57 -10.45
C LEU A 262 -22.66 -23.49 -11.43
N ASN A 263 -23.95 -23.28 -11.61
CA ASN A 263 -24.75 -24.04 -12.59
C ASN A 263 -24.28 -23.77 -14.03
N GLU A 264 -23.88 -22.55 -14.35
CA GLU A 264 -23.33 -22.21 -15.67
C GLU A 264 -22.00 -22.92 -15.92
N ILE A 265 -21.12 -22.97 -14.88
CA ILE A 265 -19.84 -23.70 -14.96
C ILE A 265 -20.08 -25.21 -15.16
N VAL A 266 -20.98 -25.83 -14.38
CA VAL A 266 -21.28 -27.26 -14.51
C VAL A 266 -21.83 -27.60 -15.88
N LYS A 267 -22.69 -26.74 -16.45
CA LYS A 267 -23.23 -26.91 -17.80
C LYS A 267 -22.20 -26.80 -18.91
N SER A 268 -21.06 -26.19 -18.66
CA SER A 268 -19.94 -26.10 -19.62
C SER A 268 -19.20 -27.42 -19.83
N ASP A 269 -19.59 -28.51 -19.14
CA ASP A 269 -18.98 -29.84 -19.20
C ASP A 269 -17.45 -29.79 -19.02
N GLY A 270 -17.03 -29.04 -18.00
CA GLY A 270 -15.63 -28.93 -17.62
C GLY A 270 -14.77 -28.11 -18.58
N GLN A 271 -15.35 -27.27 -19.44
CA GLN A 271 -14.61 -26.32 -20.28
C GLN A 271 -14.13 -25.11 -19.51
N ILE A 272 -14.77 -24.81 -18.36
CA ILE A 272 -14.46 -23.66 -17.51
C ILE A 272 -13.67 -24.13 -16.29
N LEU A 273 -12.56 -23.45 -16.04
CA LEU A 273 -11.80 -23.52 -14.79
C LEU A 273 -12.15 -22.28 -13.96
N LEU A 274 -12.50 -22.47 -12.69
CA LEU A 274 -12.85 -21.38 -11.79
C LEU A 274 -11.67 -21.04 -10.89
N PHE A 275 -11.29 -19.79 -10.82
CA PHE A 275 -10.38 -19.27 -9.82
C PHE A 275 -11.16 -18.50 -8.76
N ILE A 276 -10.91 -18.81 -7.49
CA ILE A 276 -11.47 -18.10 -6.33
C ILE A 276 -10.31 -17.59 -5.48
N ASP A 277 -10.12 -16.28 -5.51
CA ASP A 277 -9.19 -15.64 -4.56
C ASP A 277 -9.84 -15.59 -3.19
N GLU A 278 -9.03 -15.64 -2.14
CA GLU A 278 -9.51 -15.72 -0.76
C GLU A 278 -10.61 -16.80 -0.57
N VAL A 279 -10.36 -18.01 -1.08
CA VAL A 279 -11.35 -19.11 -1.07
C VAL A 279 -11.92 -19.41 0.34
N HIS A 280 -11.23 -19.03 1.39
CA HIS A 280 -11.68 -19.13 2.77
C HIS A 280 -12.94 -18.28 3.04
N THR A 281 -13.16 -17.20 2.31
CA THR A 281 -14.35 -16.34 2.45
C THR A 281 -15.62 -17.07 2.03
N VAL A 282 -15.51 -17.98 1.06
CA VAL A 282 -16.61 -18.80 0.57
C VAL A 282 -16.85 -19.99 1.48
N VAL A 283 -15.77 -20.56 2.05
CA VAL A 283 -15.81 -21.81 2.83
C VAL A 283 -16.06 -21.56 4.32
N GLY A 284 -15.54 -20.43 4.85
CA GLY A 284 -15.55 -20.12 6.29
C GLY A 284 -16.70 -19.25 6.79
N ALA A 285 -17.56 -18.83 5.91
CA ALA A 285 -18.66 -17.90 6.23
C ALA A 285 -19.75 -18.46 7.17
N GLY A 286 -19.66 -19.73 7.60
CA GLY A 286 -20.66 -20.39 8.46
C GLY A 286 -20.39 -20.35 9.99
N ALA A 287 -19.31 -19.75 10.45
CA ALA A 287 -18.89 -19.83 11.86
C ALA A 287 -19.44 -18.72 12.78
N ALA A 288 -20.02 -17.65 12.24
CA ALA A 288 -20.72 -16.62 13.03
C ALA A 288 -22.22 -16.71 12.80
N GLU A 289 -23.03 -16.54 13.85
CA GLU A 289 -24.49 -16.49 13.73
C GLU A 289 -24.90 -15.44 12.68
N GLY A 290 -25.38 -15.92 11.50
CA GLY A 290 -25.78 -15.05 10.39
C GLY A 290 -24.81 -15.00 9.20
N ALA A 291 -23.66 -15.67 9.23
CA ALA A 291 -22.70 -15.66 8.12
C ALA A 291 -23.10 -16.66 7.00
N MET A 292 -22.75 -16.33 5.76
CA MET A 292 -23.12 -17.04 4.52
C MET A 292 -22.37 -18.37 4.40
N ASP A 293 -23.05 -19.50 4.31
CA ASP A 293 -22.44 -20.82 4.12
C ASP A 293 -22.46 -21.23 2.64
N ALA A 294 -21.70 -20.53 1.84
CA ALA A 294 -21.51 -20.85 0.42
C ALA A 294 -20.71 -22.16 0.22
N GLY A 295 -19.99 -22.61 1.25
CA GLY A 295 -19.26 -23.89 1.23
C GLY A 295 -20.17 -25.08 0.97
N ASN A 296 -21.40 -25.07 1.48
CA ASN A 296 -22.37 -26.15 1.26
C ASN A 296 -22.84 -26.26 -0.22
N LEU A 297 -22.73 -25.20 -0.99
CA LEU A 297 -23.01 -25.23 -2.43
C LEU A 297 -21.83 -25.81 -3.23
N LEU A 298 -20.59 -25.50 -2.84
CA LEU A 298 -19.37 -25.95 -3.52
C LEU A 298 -19.04 -27.43 -3.22
N LYS A 299 -19.20 -27.87 -1.97
CA LYS A 299 -18.83 -29.23 -1.52
C LYS A 299 -19.40 -30.35 -2.39
N PRO A 300 -20.70 -30.39 -2.75
CA PRO A 300 -21.26 -31.44 -3.59
C PRO A 300 -20.67 -31.44 -5.00
N MET A 301 -20.46 -30.28 -5.60
CA MET A 301 -19.92 -30.14 -6.97
C MET A 301 -18.44 -30.53 -7.06
N LEU A 302 -17.65 -30.16 -6.06
CA LEU A 302 -16.26 -30.59 -5.91
C LEU A 302 -16.18 -32.11 -5.64
N ALA A 303 -17.13 -32.65 -4.90
CA ALA A 303 -17.19 -34.08 -4.58
C ALA A 303 -17.48 -34.93 -5.81
N ARG A 304 -18.39 -34.48 -6.69
CA ARG A 304 -18.74 -35.15 -7.95
C ARG A 304 -17.75 -34.90 -9.10
N GLY A 305 -16.79 -33.94 -8.90
CA GLY A 305 -15.84 -33.56 -9.95
C GLY A 305 -16.45 -32.71 -11.07
N GLU A 306 -17.63 -32.15 -10.82
CA GLU A 306 -18.38 -31.29 -11.75
C GLU A 306 -17.77 -29.86 -11.81
N LEU A 307 -17.09 -29.45 -10.73
CA LEU A 307 -16.40 -28.18 -10.62
C LEU A 307 -14.89 -28.41 -10.54
N ARG A 308 -14.14 -27.73 -11.40
CA ARG A 308 -12.67 -27.59 -11.30
C ARG A 308 -12.35 -26.20 -10.81
N CYS A 309 -11.73 -26.14 -9.64
CA CYS A 309 -11.48 -24.89 -8.93
C CYS A 309 -10.01 -24.76 -8.56
N ILE A 310 -9.46 -23.56 -8.75
CA ILE A 310 -8.18 -23.11 -8.19
C ILE A 310 -8.52 -22.16 -7.05
N GLY A 311 -8.11 -22.46 -5.84
CA GLY A 311 -8.26 -21.56 -4.69
C GLY A 311 -6.96 -20.83 -4.38
N ALA A 312 -7.05 -19.64 -3.78
CA ALA A 312 -5.92 -18.97 -3.18
C ALA A 312 -6.27 -18.55 -1.73
N THR A 313 -5.34 -18.68 -0.79
CA THR A 313 -5.57 -18.32 0.61
C THR A 313 -4.23 -18.19 1.36
N THR A 314 -4.26 -17.73 2.61
CA THR A 314 -3.09 -17.77 3.51
C THR A 314 -2.98 -19.09 4.25
N LEU A 315 -1.81 -19.38 4.84
CA LEU A 315 -1.60 -20.63 5.59
C LEU A 315 -2.50 -20.72 6.83
N ASN A 316 -2.71 -19.60 7.52
CA ASN A 316 -3.54 -19.55 8.72
C ASN A 316 -5.01 -19.83 8.40
N GLU A 317 -5.52 -19.26 7.32
CA GLU A 317 -6.88 -19.44 6.85
C GLU A 317 -7.11 -20.83 6.27
N TYR A 318 -6.11 -21.36 5.55
CA TYR A 318 -6.14 -22.75 5.08
C TYR A 318 -6.32 -23.74 6.24
N ARG A 319 -5.50 -23.60 7.30
CA ARG A 319 -5.59 -24.44 8.51
C ARG A 319 -6.93 -24.28 9.23
N LYS A 320 -7.44 -23.06 9.30
CA LYS A 320 -8.66 -22.75 10.04
C LYS A 320 -9.92 -23.22 9.34
N TYR A 321 -10.00 -23.11 8.01
CA TYR A 321 -11.25 -23.29 7.25
C TYR A 321 -11.24 -24.48 6.30
N ILE A 322 -10.10 -24.87 5.71
CA ILE A 322 -10.05 -25.95 4.71
C ILE A 322 -9.55 -27.26 5.34
N GLU A 323 -8.45 -27.23 6.07
CA GLU A 323 -7.84 -28.41 6.69
C GLU A 323 -8.75 -29.04 7.77
N LYS A 324 -9.53 -28.24 8.49
CA LYS A 324 -10.50 -28.74 9.49
C LYS A 324 -11.74 -29.39 8.85
N ASP A 325 -12.03 -29.12 7.61
CA ASP A 325 -13.16 -29.69 6.88
C ASP A 325 -12.69 -30.89 6.05
N THR A 326 -12.96 -32.10 6.56
CA THR A 326 -12.53 -33.35 5.94
C THR A 326 -13.04 -33.56 4.51
N ALA A 327 -14.17 -32.91 4.14
CA ALA A 327 -14.72 -33.00 2.77
C ALA A 327 -13.89 -32.14 1.80
N LEU A 328 -13.43 -30.96 2.23
CA LEU A 328 -12.61 -30.04 1.43
C LEU A 328 -11.15 -30.49 1.38
N GLU A 329 -10.57 -30.89 2.52
CA GLU A 329 -9.19 -31.43 2.60
C GLU A 329 -8.94 -32.57 1.60
N ARG A 330 -9.93 -33.45 1.42
CA ARG A 330 -9.84 -34.57 0.46
C ARG A 330 -9.99 -34.14 -1.01
N ARG A 331 -10.36 -32.91 -1.29
CA ARG A 331 -10.61 -32.39 -2.64
C ARG A 331 -9.61 -31.35 -3.10
N PHE A 332 -9.09 -30.57 -2.18
CA PHE A 332 -8.04 -29.59 -2.46
C PHE A 332 -6.64 -30.19 -2.27
N GLN A 333 -5.72 -29.77 -3.13
CA GLN A 333 -4.30 -30.11 -3.02
C GLN A 333 -3.51 -28.84 -2.83
N PRO A 334 -2.76 -28.70 -1.71
CA PRO A 334 -1.99 -27.51 -1.45
C PRO A 334 -0.81 -27.36 -2.42
N VAL A 335 -0.58 -26.11 -2.83
CA VAL A 335 0.61 -25.61 -3.54
C VAL A 335 1.15 -24.47 -2.73
N MET A 336 2.33 -24.65 -2.12
CA MET A 336 2.96 -23.61 -1.31
C MET A 336 3.57 -22.56 -2.24
N VAL A 337 3.27 -21.30 -1.94
CA VAL A 337 3.78 -20.13 -2.67
C VAL A 337 4.60 -19.30 -1.67
N GLY A 338 5.91 -19.46 -1.75
CA GLY A 338 6.84 -18.74 -0.89
C GLY A 338 7.09 -17.30 -1.35
N GLU A 339 7.65 -16.50 -0.45
CA GLU A 339 8.19 -15.19 -0.80
C GLU A 339 9.36 -15.36 -1.77
N PRO A 340 9.41 -14.63 -2.90
CA PRO A 340 10.54 -14.70 -3.83
C PRO A 340 11.79 -14.08 -3.21
N THR A 341 12.95 -14.47 -3.71
CA THR A 341 14.23 -13.86 -3.32
C THR A 341 14.31 -12.42 -3.84
N VAL A 342 15.28 -11.65 -3.31
CA VAL A 342 15.56 -10.29 -3.82
C VAL A 342 15.94 -10.35 -5.31
N GLU A 343 16.71 -11.34 -5.74
CA GLU A 343 17.14 -11.53 -7.12
C GLU A 343 15.96 -11.86 -8.05
N ASP A 344 15.06 -12.75 -7.62
CA ASP A 344 13.83 -13.05 -8.35
C ASP A 344 12.94 -11.80 -8.45
N THR A 345 12.85 -11.03 -7.35
CA THR A 345 12.08 -9.80 -7.32
C THR A 345 12.62 -8.75 -8.30
N ILE A 346 13.95 -8.59 -8.39
CA ILE A 346 14.57 -7.70 -9.38
C ILE A 346 14.19 -8.14 -10.80
N SER A 347 14.19 -9.44 -11.06
CA SER A 347 13.80 -10.00 -12.36
C SER A 347 12.32 -9.73 -12.68
N ILE A 348 11.44 -9.87 -11.67
CA ILE A 348 10.01 -9.54 -11.78
C ILE A 348 9.83 -8.04 -12.11
N LEU A 349 10.51 -7.15 -11.35
CA LEU A 349 10.43 -5.71 -11.56
C LEU A 349 10.93 -5.30 -12.96
N ARG A 350 12.01 -5.93 -13.46
CA ARG A 350 12.49 -5.71 -14.83
C ARG A 350 11.46 -6.09 -15.88
N GLY A 351 10.73 -7.19 -15.66
CA GLY A 351 9.65 -7.61 -16.54
C GLY A 351 8.42 -6.72 -16.53
N LEU A 352 8.17 -6.03 -15.41
CA LEU A 352 7.06 -5.09 -15.25
C LEU A 352 7.41 -3.66 -15.66
N LYS A 353 8.71 -3.34 -15.73
CA LYS A 353 9.25 -1.99 -15.96
C LYS A 353 8.56 -1.23 -17.07
N GLU A 354 8.49 -1.80 -18.28
CA GLU A 354 7.94 -1.13 -19.46
C GLU A 354 6.48 -0.73 -19.26
N ARG A 355 5.69 -1.57 -18.59
CA ARG A 355 4.28 -1.26 -18.31
C ARG A 355 4.12 -0.11 -17.33
N TYR A 356 4.94 -0.06 -16.28
CA TYR A 356 4.93 1.07 -15.34
C TYR A 356 5.45 2.35 -16.01
N GLU A 357 6.48 2.27 -16.85
CA GLU A 357 6.97 3.41 -17.63
C GLU A 357 5.88 3.98 -18.56
N VAL A 358 5.12 3.12 -19.23
CA VAL A 358 4.00 3.54 -20.10
C VAL A 358 2.85 4.12 -19.28
N HIS A 359 2.49 3.47 -18.15
CA HIS A 359 1.38 3.92 -17.30
C HIS A 359 1.62 5.30 -16.69
N HIS A 360 2.81 5.50 -16.10
CA HIS A 360 3.16 6.76 -15.45
C HIS A 360 3.76 7.80 -16.41
N GLY A 361 4.27 7.37 -17.56
CA GLY A 361 4.93 8.24 -18.53
C GLY A 361 6.27 8.78 -18.05
N VAL A 362 6.98 8.02 -17.21
CA VAL A 362 8.31 8.33 -16.67
C VAL A 362 9.25 7.17 -16.94
N ARG A 363 10.56 7.45 -16.98
CA ARG A 363 11.58 6.41 -17.13
C ARG A 363 11.98 5.87 -15.76
N ILE A 364 12.19 4.56 -15.65
CA ILE A 364 12.62 3.88 -14.42
C ILE A 364 14.03 3.33 -14.64
N ARG A 365 15.02 3.79 -13.87
CA ARG A 365 16.39 3.26 -13.94
C ARG A 365 16.44 1.85 -13.36
N ASP A 366 17.36 1.02 -13.90
CA ASP A 366 17.58 -0.33 -13.34
C ASP A 366 18.05 -0.27 -11.88
N ALA A 367 18.88 0.72 -11.54
CA ALA A 367 19.29 0.97 -10.16
C ALA A 367 18.08 1.22 -9.21
N ALA A 368 17.00 1.85 -9.68
CA ALA A 368 15.79 2.03 -8.89
C ALA A 368 15.07 0.69 -8.63
N LEU A 369 15.05 -0.22 -9.60
CA LEU A 369 14.46 -1.56 -9.42
C LEU A 369 15.26 -2.39 -8.43
N VAL A 370 16.59 -2.36 -8.53
CA VAL A 370 17.49 -3.00 -7.57
C VAL A 370 17.29 -2.41 -6.18
N ALA A 371 17.23 -1.08 -6.07
CA ALA A 371 16.99 -0.40 -4.81
C ALA A 371 15.61 -0.76 -4.22
N ALA A 372 14.55 -0.80 -5.05
CA ALA A 372 13.22 -1.17 -4.60
C ALA A 372 13.17 -2.58 -3.98
N ALA A 373 13.81 -3.56 -4.62
CA ALA A 373 13.88 -4.92 -4.10
C ALA A 373 14.72 -4.99 -2.80
N THR A 374 15.94 -4.42 -2.81
CA THR A 374 16.86 -4.52 -1.67
C THR A 374 16.41 -3.70 -0.46
N LEU A 375 15.94 -2.46 -0.69
CA LEU A 375 15.50 -1.59 0.40
C LEU A 375 14.16 -2.05 0.99
N SER A 376 13.24 -2.56 0.16
CA SER A 376 11.98 -3.10 0.70
C SER A 376 12.21 -4.37 1.52
N ASP A 377 13.07 -5.25 1.08
CA ASP A 377 13.43 -6.46 1.85
C ASP A 377 14.06 -6.10 3.20
N ARG A 378 14.98 -5.14 3.19
CA ARG A 378 15.72 -4.73 4.37
C ARG A 378 14.89 -3.89 5.36
N TYR A 379 14.04 -2.97 4.87
CA TYR A 379 13.43 -1.93 5.69
C TYR A 379 11.92 -2.10 5.92
N ILE A 380 11.21 -2.90 5.10
CA ILE A 380 9.78 -3.14 5.21
C ILE A 380 9.55 -4.59 5.62
N SER A 381 9.30 -4.82 6.91
CA SER A 381 9.17 -6.16 7.49
C SER A 381 7.73 -6.65 7.66
N ASP A 382 6.74 -5.78 7.50
CA ASP A 382 5.31 -6.08 7.68
C ASP A 382 4.61 -6.47 6.38
N ARG A 383 5.33 -6.46 5.25
CA ARG A 383 4.85 -6.83 3.92
C ARG A 383 5.86 -7.76 3.23
N PHE A 384 5.41 -8.49 2.21
CA PHE A 384 6.20 -9.51 1.52
C PHE A 384 6.60 -9.08 0.11
N LEU A 385 7.73 -9.62 -0.38
CA LEU A 385 8.12 -9.52 -1.77
C LEU A 385 7.21 -10.41 -2.65
N PRO A 386 6.94 -10.02 -3.91
CA PRO A 386 7.42 -8.84 -4.62
C PRO A 386 6.57 -7.58 -4.41
N ASP A 387 5.40 -7.70 -3.79
CA ASP A 387 4.36 -6.66 -3.68
C ASP A 387 4.92 -5.35 -3.11
N LYS A 388 5.62 -5.42 -1.96
CA LYS A 388 6.25 -4.23 -1.34
C LYS A 388 7.23 -3.52 -2.26
N ALA A 389 7.97 -4.24 -3.10
CA ALA A 389 8.92 -3.65 -4.04
C ALA A 389 8.22 -3.04 -5.27
N ILE A 390 7.16 -3.69 -5.76
CA ILE A 390 6.31 -3.19 -6.84
C ILE A 390 5.66 -1.87 -6.42
N ASP A 391 5.07 -1.83 -5.23
CA ASP A 391 4.42 -0.63 -4.69
C ASP A 391 5.39 0.54 -4.54
N LEU A 392 6.65 0.29 -4.13
CA LEU A 392 7.67 1.34 -4.07
C LEU A 392 7.96 1.95 -5.44
N VAL A 393 8.05 1.12 -6.47
CA VAL A 393 8.27 1.58 -7.84
C VAL A 393 7.07 2.36 -8.34
N ASP A 394 5.86 1.85 -8.08
CA ASP A 394 4.60 2.49 -8.47
C ASP A 394 4.44 3.87 -7.82
N GLU A 395 4.63 3.96 -6.48
CA GLU A 395 4.54 5.23 -5.75
C GLU A 395 5.61 6.23 -6.17
N ALA A 396 6.87 5.78 -6.37
CA ALA A 396 7.94 6.67 -6.82
C ALA A 396 7.66 7.22 -8.22
N ALA A 397 7.17 6.37 -9.14
CA ALA A 397 6.79 6.77 -10.48
C ALA A 397 5.57 7.71 -10.49
N ALA A 398 4.55 7.41 -9.67
CA ALA A 398 3.38 8.26 -9.50
C ALA A 398 3.74 9.64 -8.93
N LYS A 399 4.65 9.68 -7.94
CA LYS A 399 5.16 10.92 -7.36
C LYS A 399 5.89 11.75 -8.40
N LEU A 400 6.82 11.17 -9.14
CA LEU A 400 7.57 11.85 -10.18
C LEU A 400 6.65 12.39 -11.27
N ARG A 401 5.66 11.60 -11.70
CA ARG A 401 4.60 12.06 -12.62
C ARG A 401 3.88 13.29 -12.08
N THR A 402 3.50 13.27 -10.80
CA THR A 402 2.81 14.40 -10.16
C THR A 402 3.72 15.63 -10.10
N GLU A 403 5.01 15.46 -9.83
CA GLU A 403 6.00 16.54 -9.84
C GLU A 403 6.19 17.14 -11.24
N ILE A 404 6.14 16.34 -12.30
CA ILE A 404 6.19 16.81 -13.69
C ILE A 404 4.90 17.57 -14.07
N GLU A 405 3.74 17.07 -13.66
CA GLU A 405 2.43 17.65 -13.98
C GLU A 405 2.10 18.89 -13.13
N SER A 406 2.64 19.01 -11.92
CA SER A 406 2.44 20.12 -10.99
C SER A 406 3.53 21.18 -11.09
N MET A 407 3.23 22.37 -10.57
CA MET A 407 4.19 23.47 -10.54
C MET A 407 5.35 23.16 -9.57
N PRO A 408 6.62 23.30 -9.99
CA PRO A 408 7.78 23.08 -9.13
C PRO A 408 7.76 23.97 -7.88
N ALA A 409 8.26 23.43 -6.74
CA ALA A 409 8.26 24.13 -5.47
C ALA A 409 8.99 25.49 -5.52
N GLN A 410 10.04 25.59 -6.31
CA GLN A 410 10.78 26.84 -6.51
C GLN A 410 9.90 27.97 -7.10
N ILE A 411 9.04 27.63 -8.06
CA ILE A 411 8.12 28.60 -8.67
C ILE A 411 6.99 28.97 -7.69
N ASP A 412 6.49 28.00 -6.93
CA ASP A 412 5.45 28.22 -5.92
C ASP A 412 5.96 29.11 -4.77
N GLU A 413 7.19 28.93 -4.33
CA GLU A 413 7.83 29.79 -3.31
C GLU A 413 7.96 31.24 -3.80
N ILE A 414 8.43 31.46 -5.02
CA ILE A 414 8.54 32.79 -5.62
C ILE A 414 7.15 33.43 -5.72
N ARG A 415 6.15 32.65 -6.16
CA ARG A 415 4.76 33.12 -6.27
C ARG A 415 4.16 33.52 -4.91
N ARG A 416 4.45 32.76 -3.86
CA ARG A 416 4.02 33.10 -2.48
C ARG A 416 4.68 34.39 -2.01
N LYS A 417 5.98 34.59 -2.28
CA LYS A 417 6.68 35.84 -1.96
C LYS A 417 6.08 37.02 -2.73
N ILE A 418 5.81 36.87 -4.01
CA ILE A 418 5.15 37.91 -4.82
C ILE A 418 3.78 38.27 -4.21
N MET A 419 2.97 37.26 -3.84
CA MET A 419 1.67 37.50 -3.19
C MET A 419 1.82 38.23 -1.85
N GLN A 420 2.81 37.90 -1.06
CA GLN A 420 3.10 38.59 0.20
C GLN A 420 3.48 40.06 -0.04
N LEU A 421 4.37 40.33 -1.01
CA LEU A 421 4.77 41.68 -1.39
C LEU A 421 3.58 42.47 -1.98
N GLU A 422 2.65 41.83 -2.69
CA GLU A 422 1.43 42.47 -3.19
C GLU A 422 0.49 42.91 -2.05
N ILE A 423 0.40 42.13 -0.98
CA ILE A 423 -0.38 42.47 0.22
C ILE A 423 0.28 43.67 0.93
N GLU A 424 1.60 43.64 1.06
CA GLU A 424 2.36 44.74 1.69
C GLU A 424 2.29 46.03 0.84
N GLU A 425 2.40 45.91 -0.49
CA GLU A 425 2.25 47.02 -1.43
C GLU A 425 0.87 47.71 -1.28
N GLN A 426 -0.21 46.89 -1.21
CA GLN A 426 -1.56 47.41 -1.01
C GLN A 426 -1.78 48.06 0.35
N ALA A 427 -1.13 47.58 1.38
CA ALA A 427 -1.16 48.18 2.71
C ALA A 427 -0.43 49.54 2.72
N LEU A 428 0.80 49.61 2.19
CA LEU A 428 1.62 50.84 2.16
C LEU A 428 1.08 51.91 1.21
N LYS A 429 0.37 51.54 0.15
CA LYS A 429 -0.33 52.53 -0.74
C LYS A 429 -1.40 53.34 -0.02
N LYS A 430 -1.88 52.92 1.16
CA LYS A 430 -2.85 53.66 1.98
C LYS A 430 -2.22 54.60 2.96
N GLU A 431 -0.91 54.52 3.16
CA GLU A 431 -0.15 55.38 4.06
C GLU A 431 0.50 56.55 3.27
N VAL A 432 0.68 57.72 3.93
CA VAL A 432 1.06 58.96 3.27
C VAL A 432 2.45 59.46 3.67
N ASP A 433 3.09 58.84 4.66
CA ASP A 433 4.40 59.19 5.19
C ASP A 433 5.56 58.84 4.23
N ASP A 434 6.64 59.60 4.31
CA ASP A 434 7.78 59.48 3.40
C ASP A 434 8.57 58.19 3.58
N ALA A 435 8.59 57.63 4.79
CA ALA A 435 9.22 56.32 5.07
C ALA A 435 8.44 55.18 4.38
N SER A 436 7.12 55.22 4.32
CA SER A 436 6.27 54.24 3.61
C SER A 436 6.44 54.33 2.09
N LYS A 437 6.70 55.50 1.54
CA LYS A 437 7.00 55.69 0.12
C LYS A 437 8.34 55.07 -0.30
N GLU A 438 9.37 55.24 0.55
CA GLU A 438 10.70 54.66 0.29
C GLU A 438 10.64 53.13 0.33
N LYS A 439 9.94 52.54 1.32
CA LYS A 439 9.65 51.12 1.36
C LYS A 439 8.83 50.62 0.16
N LEU A 440 7.84 51.39 -0.30
CA LEU A 440 7.02 51.06 -1.44
C LEU A 440 7.86 50.93 -2.72
N THR A 441 8.81 51.81 -2.95
CA THR A 441 9.74 51.77 -4.09
C THR A 441 10.63 50.51 -4.04
N GLY A 442 11.13 50.15 -2.85
CA GLY A 442 11.93 48.93 -2.62
C GLY A 442 11.11 47.66 -2.89
N ILE A 443 9.91 47.56 -2.34
CA ILE A 443 9.01 46.42 -2.54
C ILE A 443 8.60 46.28 -4.01
N THR A 444 8.35 47.43 -4.72
CA THR A 444 7.98 47.37 -6.12
C THR A 444 9.14 46.84 -6.99
N ALA A 445 10.35 47.25 -6.73
CA ALA A 445 11.53 46.78 -7.44
C ALA A 445 11.82 45.27 -7.17
N GLU A 446 11.71 44.83 -5.91
CA GLU A 446 11.84 43.41 -5.55
C GLU A 446 10.74 42.55 -6.20
N LYS A 447 9.51 43.04 -6.21
CA LYS A 447 8.39 42.37 -6.89
C LYS A 447 8.65 42.22 -8.38
N GLU A 448 9.08 43.29 -9.08
CA GLU A 448 9.39 43.21 -10.51
C GLU A 448 10.51 42.23 -10.82
N GLU A 449 11.55 42.16 -9.99
CA GLU A 449 12.62 41.16 -10.14
C GLU A 449 12.11 39.74 -9.95
N LEU A 450 11.31 39.49 -8.92
CA LEU A 450 10.71 38.20 -8.65
C LEU A 450 9.72 37.78 -9.74
N GLN A 451 8.91 38.69 -10.28
CA GLN A 451 8.00 38.41 -11.38
C GLN A 451 8.76 38.04 -12.66
N LYS A 452 9.89 38.69 -12.93
CA LYS A 452 10.77 38.34 -14.06
C LYS A 452 11.33 36.94 -13.88
N LYS A 453 11.86 36.60 -12.68
CA LYS A 453 12.35 35.26 -12.35
C LYS A 453 11.24 34.22 -12.45
N GLU A 454 10.03 34.51 -11.96
CA GLU A 454 8.85 33.61 -12.11
C GLU A 454 8.56 33.33 -13.57
N SER A 455 8.51 34.35 -14.43
CA SER A 455 8.19 34.19 -15.84
C SER A 455 9.26 33.38 -16.59
N GLU A 456 10.56 33.58 -16.29
CA GLU A 456 11.66 32.82 -16.88
C GLU A 456 11.61 31.34 -16.47
N LEU A 457 11.46 31.05 -15.17
CA LEU A 457 11.36 29.70 -14.66
C LEU A 457 10.10 28.99 -15.16
N LYS A 458 8.97 29.70 -15.24
CA LYS A 458 7.72 29.16 -15.77
C LYS A 458 7.82 28.78 -17.25
N ALA A 459 8.43 29.65 -18.07
CA ALA A 459 8.67 29.36 -19.49
C ALA A 459 9.60 28.14 -19.67
N LYS A 460 10.66 28.03 -18.85
CA LYS A 460 11.56 26.89 -18.83
C LYS A 460 10.80 25.60 -18.45
N TRP A 461 10.03 25.63 -17.35
CA TRP A 461 9.20 24.52 -16.91
C TRP A 461 8.20 24.06 -17.95
N GLU A 462 7.44 24.99 -18.58
CA GLU A 462 6.48 24.65 -19.63
C GLU A 462 7.16 24.01 -20.85
N SER A 463 8.36 24.48 -21.22
CA SER A 463 9.15 23.91 -22.31
C SER A 463 9.60 22.47 -22.00
N GLU A 464 10.10 22.22 -20.78
CA GLU A 464 10.51 20.89 -20.32
C GLU A 464 9.30 19.95 -20.23
N LYS A 465 8.22 20.39 -19.60
CA LYS A 465 6.96 19.63 -19.47
C LYS A 465 6.41 19.18 -20.82
N ASN A 466 6.37 20.12 -21.80
CA ASN A 466 5.87 19.81 -23.14
C ASN A 466 6.76 18.80 -23.88
N ALA A 467 8.07 18.83 -23.69
CA ALA A 467 9.00 17.85 -24.26
C ALA A 467 8.71 16.44 -23.67
N ILE A 468 8.60 16.34 -22.34
CA ILE A 468 8.27 15.07 -21.65
C ILE A 468 6.92 14.53 -22.12
N LEU A 469 5.91 15.38 -22.25
CA LEU A 469 4.57 14.96 -22.73
C LEU A 469 4.61 14.43 -24.16
N ARG A 470 5.47 15.00 -25.06
CA ARG A 470 5.64 14.47 -26.43
C ARG A 470 6.29 13.08 -26.42
N VAL A 471 7.35 12.87 -25.61
CA VAL A 471 7.98 11.55 -25.44
C VAL A 471 6.97 10.53 -24.93
N ARG A 472 6.15 10.91 -23.95
CA ARG A 472 5.09 10.06 -23.41
C ARG A 472 4.05 9.67 -24.46
N ALA A 473 3.62 10.61 -25.30
CA ALA A 473 2.68 10.33 -26.37
C ALA A 473 3.25 9.33 -27.38
N ILE A 474 4.54 9.47 -27.76
CA ILE A 474 5.21 8.55 -28.66
C ILE A 474 5.32 7.16 -28.05
N LYS A 475 5.71 7.04 -26.77
CA LYS A 475 5.80 5.73 -26.07
C LYS A 475 4.45 5.03 -26.00
N LYS A 476 3.37 5.76 -25.72
CA LYS A 476 2.01 5.22 -25.72
C LYS A 476 1.61 4.69 -27.11
N GLU A 477 1.94 5.44 -28.17
CA GLU A 477 1.67 5.03 -29.55
C GLU A 477 2.49 3.77 -29.93
N MET A 478 3.71 3.65 -29.42
CA MET A 478 4.54 2.44 -29.60
C MET A 478 3.93 1.22 -28.89
N ASP A 479 3.39 1.39 -27.69
CA ASP A 479 2.74 0.30 -26.94
C ASP A 479 1.46 -0.20 -27.66
N GLU A 480 0.68 0.74 -28.19
CA GLU A 480 -0.48 0.42 -29.02
C GLU A 480 -0.07 -0.35 -30.30
N VAL A 481 1.04 0.04 -30.93
CA VAL A 481 1.59 -0.66 -32.11
C VAL A 481 2.10 -2.06 -31.72
N ASN A 482 2.78 -2.21 -30.61
CA ASN A 482 3.24 -3.52 -30.11
C ASN A 482 2.05 -4.46 -29.81
N SER A 483 1.01 -3.96 -29.16
CA SER A 483 -0.23 -4.73 -28.94
C SER A 483 -0.90 -5.17 -30.26
N GLN A 484 -0.91 -4.28 -31.29
CA GLN A 484 -1.42 -4.62 -32.61
C GLN A 484 -0.54 -5.66 -33.32
N MET A 485 0.79 -5.59 -33.15
CA MET A 485 1.73 -6.58 -33.70
C MET A 485 1.49 -7.97 -33.10
N GLU A 486 1.35 -8.05 -31.77
CA GLU A 486 1.03 -9.31 -31.10
C GLU A 486 -0.32 -9.89 -31.56
N ALA A 487 -1.33 -9.04 -31.76
CA ALA A 487 -2.63 -9.45 -32.27
C ALA A 487 -2.53 -9.96 -33.72
N ALA A 488 -1.78 -9.27 -34.59
CA ALA A 488 -1.55 -9.67 -35.98
C ALA A 488 -0.74 -10.97 -36.07
N GLU A 489 0.24 -11.17 -35.20
CA GLU A 489 1.03 -12.41 -35.12
C GLU A 489 0.15 -13.61 -34.73
N ARG A 490 -0.71 -13.44 -33.72
CA ARG A 490 -1.67 -14.48 -33.28
C ARG A 490 -2.71 -14.83 -34.35
N SER A 491 -3.13 -13.85 -35.18
CA SER A 491 -4.07 -14.06 -36.29
C SER A 491 -3.42 -14.49 -37.59
N TYR A 492 -2.07 -14.69 -37.62
CA TYR A 492 -1.27 -14.96 -38.81
C TYR A 492 -1.43 -13.92 -39.92
N ASP A 493 -1.78 -12.65 -39.57
CA ASP A 493 -1.81 -11.56 -40.55
C ASP A 493 -0.38 -11.01 -40.76
N LEU A 494 0.38 -11.70 -41.61
CA LEU A 494 1.77 -11.38 -41.90
C LEU A 494 1.94 -10.02 -42.62
N ASN A 495 0.90 -9.57 -43.35
CA ASN A 495 0.96 -8.29 -44.05
C ASN A 495 0.87 -7.14 -43.05
N ARG A 496 -0.09 -7.22 -42.13
CA ARG A 496 -0.26 -6.24 -41.07
C ARG A 496 0.96 -6.22 -40.13
N LEU A 497 1.44 -7.39 -39.76
CA LEU A 497 2.65 -7.54 -38.92
C LEU A 497 3.86 -6.88 -39.58
N SER A 498 4.08 -7.08 -40.87
CA SER A 498 5.20 -6.47 -41.62
C SER A 498 5.06 -4.95 -41.71
N GLU A 499 3.86 -4.42 -41.96
CA GLU A 499 3.60 -2.98 -41.99
C GLU A 499 3.93 -2.31 -40.64
N LEU A 500 3.49 -2.92 -39.55
CA LEU A 500 3.72 -2.41 -38.20
C LEU A 500 5.21 -2.52 -37.80
N LYS A 501 5.83 -3.68 -38.01
CA LYS A 501 7.20 -4.00 -37.59
C LYS A 501 8.27 -3.25 -38.39
N TYR A 502 8.10 -3.13 -39.69
CA TYR A 502 9.10 -2.52 -40.57
C TYR A 502 8.73 -1.09 -41.03
N GLY A 503 7.50 -0.67 -40.88
CA GLY A 503 7.04 0.67 -41.23
C GLY A 503 6.84 1.57 -40.02
N LYS A 504 5.83 1.28 -39.19
CA LYS A 504 5.44 2.20 -38.09
C LYS A 504 6.43 2.22 -36.94
N LEU A 505 6.86 1.05 -36.44
CA LEU A 505 7.71 0.96 -35.26
C LEU A 505 9.08 1.65 -35.44
N PRO A 506 9.81 1.47 -36.58
CA PRO A 506 11.05 2.20 -36.81
C PRO A 506 10.86 3.73 -36.93
N ALA A 507 9.74 4.17 -37.48
CA ALA A 507 9.43 5.62 -37.58
C ALA A 507 9.19 6.23 -36.20
N LEU A 508 8.46 5.55 -35.32
CA LEU A 508 8.25 5.97 -33.93
C LEU A 508 9.56 5.94 -33.12
N ASN A 509 10.38 4.90 -33.30
CA ASN A 509 11.69 4.84 -32.66
C ASN A 509 12.63 5.97 -33.08
N LYS A 510 12.57 6.41 -34.34
CA LYS A 510 13.33 7.55 -34.80
C LYS A 510 12.84 8.85 -34.14
N LYS A 511 11.53 9.08 -34.11
CA LYS A 511 10.93 10.24 -33.41
C LYS A 511 11.27 10.26 -31.92
N LEU A 512 11.24 9.09 -31.26
CA LEU A 512 11.60 8.97 -29.85
C LEU A 512 13.04 9.40 -29.61
N LYS A 513 13.99 8.90 -30.42
CA LYS A 513 15.41 9.27 -30.31
C LYS A 513 15.64 10.76 -30.55
N GLU A 514 14.92 11.36 -31.48
CA GLU A 514 15.01 12.79 -31.77
C GLU A 514 14.53 13.63 -30.57
N GLU A 515 13.39 13.30 -29.97
CA GLU A 515 12.89 13.99 -28.79
C GLU A 515 13.75 13.74 -27.54
N GLU A 516 14.24 12.50 -27.32
CA GLU A 516 15.18 12.18 -26.24
C GLU A 516 16.49 12.94 -26.38
N ALA A 517 16.99 13.16 -27.59
CA ALA A 517 18.18 13.97 -27.83
C ALA A 517 17.96 15.45 -27.48
N ILE A 518 16.80 16.00 -27.81
CA ILE A 518 16.39 17.37 -27.44
C ILE A 518 16.34 17.55 -25.92
N ILE A 519 15.79 16.55 -25.21
CA ILE A 519 15.71 16.55 -23.77
C ILE A 519 17.13 16.46 -23.17
N ALA A 520 17.95 15.53 -23.64
CA ALA A 520 19.32 15.34 -23.15
C ALA A 520 20.22 16.57 -23.37
N GLU A 521 19.98 17.34 -24.42
CA GLU A 521 20.68 18.61 -24.68
C GLU A 521 20.25 19.70 -23.70
N LYS A 522 18.96 19.77 -23.37
CA LYS A 522 18.40 20.72 -22.41
C LYS A 522 18.72 20.38 -20.96
N SER A 523 18.87 19.09 -20.61
CA SER A 523 19.13 18.63 -19.24
C SER A 523 20.60 18.87 -18.78
N LYS A 524 21.50 19.26 -19.68
CA LYS A 524 22.90 19.60 -19.33
C LYS A 524 23.05 20.90 -18.54
N ASP A 525 22.07 21.80 -18.60
CA ASP A 525 22.08 23.08 -17.89
C ASP A 525 20.87 23.14 -16.95
N ASP A 526 21.03 22.64 -15.71
CA ASP A 526 20.15 22.91 -14.56
C ASP A 526 18.65 22.62 -14.82
N SER A 527 18.30 21.38 -15.19
CA SER A 527 16.90 20.98 -15.43
C SER A 527 16.05 21.14 -14.17
N LEU A 528 14.88 21.78 -14.33
CA LEU A 528 13.88 21.99 -13.26
C LEU A 528 13.08 20.70 -12.97
N LEU A 529 12.94 19.82 -13.97
CA LEU A 529 12.17 18.59 -13.89
C LEU A 529 13.08 17.36 -13.98
N LYS A 530 12.92 16.44 -13.04
CA LYS A 530 13.53 15.12 -13.10
C LYS A 530 12.65 14.23 -14.00
N GLU A 531 13.28 13.43 -14.87
CA GLU A 531 12.56 12.60 -15.87
C GLU A 531 12.62 11.10 -15.54
N GLU A 532 13.53 10.72 -14.66
CA GLU A 532 13.80 9.32 -14.35
C GLU A 532 13.68 9.06 -12.87
N VAL A 533 13.03 7.94 -12.54
CA VAL A 533 13.02 7.39 -11.18
C VAL A 533 14.37 6.75 -10.91
N GLY A 534 15.06 7.28 -9.91
CA GLY A 534 16.38 6.78 -9.46
C GLY A 534 16.28 6.10 -8.08
N GLU A 535 17.43 5.62 -7.61
CA GLU A 535 17.58 5.00 -6.29
C GLU A 535 17.15 5.93 -5.14
N GLU A 536 17.47 7.23 -5.24
CA GLU A 536 17.10 8.24 -4.26
C GLU A 536 15.58 8.42 -4.11
N ASP A 537 14.83 8.28 -5.21
CA ASP A 537 13.38 8.44 -5.19
C ASP A 537 12.72 7.26 -4.48
N ILE A 538 13.21 6.06 -4.74
CA ILE A 538 12.82 4.86 -3.98
C ILE A 538 13.16 5.03 -2.50
N ALA A 539 14.38 5.48 -2.17
CA ALA A 539 14.79 5.73 -0.79
C ALA A 539 13.92 6.77 -0.09
N LYS A 540 13.46 7.82 -0.80
CA LYS A 540 12.50 8.81 -0.26
C LYS A 540 11.13 8.19 0.06
N VAL A 541 10.66 7.26 -0.78
CA VAL A 541 9.39 6.54 -0.52
C VAL A 541 9.55 5.61 0.68
N VAL A 542 10.61 4.81 0.73
CA VAL A 542 10.93 3.94 1.89
C VAL A 542 11.01 4.76 3.17
N SER A 543 11.70 5.92 3.13
CA SER A 543 11.80 6.82 4.29
C SER A 543 10.45 7.32 4.78
N ARG A 544 9.52 7.59 3.85
CA ARG A 544 8.16 8.02 4.19
C ARG A 544 7.36 6.89 4.85
N TRP A 545 7.47 5.65 4.34
CA TRP A 545 6.73 4.51 4.87
C TRP A 545 7.24 4.05 6.24
N THR A 546 8.56 4.04 6.38
CA THR A 546 9.22 3.48 7.58
C THR A 546 9.56 4.53 8.63
N GLY A 547 9.59 5.81 8.26
CA GLY A 547 10.09 6.89 9.10
C GLY A 547 11.62 6.92 9.23
N ILE A 548 12.35 6.08 8.47
CA ILE A 548 13.81 5.95 8.51
C ILE A 548 14.42 6.88 7.46
N PRO A 549 15.43 7.70 7.77
CA PRO A 549 16.05 8.61 6.80
C PRO A 549 16.98 7.88 5.81
N VAL A 550 16.42 6.94 5.04
CA VAL A 550 17.17 6.06 4.11
C VAL A 550 17.97 6.86 3.07
N THR A 551 17.48 8.02 2.64
CA THR A 551 18.18 8.92 1.70
C THR A 551 19.52 9.42 2.24
N LYS A 552 19.60 9.72 3.53
CA LYS A 552 20.87 10.12 4.16
C LYS A 552 21.81 8.94 4.37
N MET A 553 21.26 7.73 4.48
CA MET A 553 22.04 6.52 4.67
C MET A 553 22.76 6.06 3.39
N LEU A 554 22.24 6.38 2.19
CA LEU A 554 22.85 5.99 0.92
C LEU A 554 24.10 6.82 0.53
N THR A 555 24.10 8.11 0.85
CA THR A 555 25.12 9.07 0.38
C THR A 555 26.29 9.33 1.34
N GLY A 556 26.13 9.00 2.62
CA GLY A 556 27.12 9.30 3.65
C GLY A 556 27.43 8.16 4.62
N GLU A 557 26.78 7.01 4.47
CA GLU A 557 26.87 5.93 5.47
C GLU A 557 28.30 5.40 5.66
N ARG A 558 29.06 5.25 4.58
CA ARG A 558 30.43 4.75 4.67
C ARG A 558 31.37 5.74 5.37
N GLU A 559 31.26 7.01 5.04
CA GLU A 559 32.10 8.06 5.68
C GLU A 559 31.71 8.26 7.14
N LYS A 560 30.42 8.35 7.44
CA LYS A 560 29.92 8.47 8.82
C LYS A 560 30.31 7.27 9.68
N LEU A 561 30.27 6.05 9.14
CA LEU A 561 30.65 4.86 9.88
C LEU A 561 32.16 4.75 10.11
N ILE A 562 32.99 5.23 9.18
CA ILE A 562 34.46 5.29 9.35
C ILE A 562 34.81 6.27 10.48
N HIS A 563 34.08 7.38 10.58
CA HIS A 563 34.29 8.42 11.61
C HIS A 563 33.32 8.29 12.81
N LEU A 564 32.66 7.14 12.96
CA LEU A 564 31.68 6.93 14.04
C LEU A 564 32.31 7.15 15.43
N GLU A 565 33.53 6.71 15.63
CA GLU A 565 34.26 6.86 16.88
C GLU A 565 34.48 8.33 17.22
N ASP A 566 34.94 9.14 16.25
CA ASP A 566 35.17 10.56 16.42
C ASP A 566 33.88 11.30 16.78
N VAL A 567 32.78 11.02 16.07
CA VAL A 567 31.47 11.63 16.32
C VAL A 567 30.90 11.26 17.70
N LEU A 568 31.10 10.00 18.14
CA LEU A 568 30.67 9.58 19.48
C LEU A 568 31.50 10.27 20.56
N HIS A 569 32.79 10.53 20.34
CA HIS A 569 33.66 11.25 21.26
C HIS A 569 33.32 12.73 21.39
N GLU A 570 32.71 13.37 20.38
CA GLU A 570 32.19 14.75 20.50
C GLU A 570 31.13 14.88 21.63
N HIS A 571 30.38 13.81 21.93
CA HIS A 571 29.29 13.84 22.92
C HIS A 571 29.62 13.03 24.19
N VAL A 572 30.48 12.02 24.10
CA VAL A 572 30.81 11.11 25.22
C VAL A 572 32.28 11.25 25.58
N ILE A 573 32.56 11.89 26.71
CA ILE A 573 33.89 12.21 27.17
C ILE A 573 34.49 11.06 27.99
N GLY A 574 35.69 10.63 27.61
CA GLY A 574 36.55 9.77 28.46
C GLY A 574 36.14 8.33 28.60
N GLN A 575 35.39 7.76 27.65
CA GLN A 575 34.96 6.37 27.66
C GLN A 575 35.48 5.64 26.39
N ASP A 576 36.76 5.76 26.08
CA ASP A 576 37.37 5.34 24.81
C ASP A 576 37.10 3.84 24.50
N GLU A 577 37.27 2.93 25.47
CA GLU A 577 36.96 1.51 25.26
C GLU A 577 35.49 1.25 24.95
N ALA A 578 34.56 2.02 25.55
CA ALA A 578 33.15 1.86 25.31
C ALA A 578 32.77 2.32 23.89
N VAL A 579 33.29 3.48 23.49
CA VAL A 579 33.08 4.06 22.18
C VAL A 579 33.67 3.15 21.07
N GLN A 580 34.92 2.71 21.26
CA GLN A 580 35.59 1.81 20.33
C GLN A 580 34.83 0.47 20.17
N ALA A 581 34.48 -0.20 21.27
CA ALA A 581 33.81 -1.50 21.20
C ALA A 581 32.44 -1.42 20.50
N VAL A 582 31.68 -0.35 20.76
CA VAL A 582 30.40 -0.13 20.09
C VAL A 582 30.59 0.17 18.60
N SER A 583 31.55 1.04 18.25
CA SER A 583 31.85 1.43 16.87
C SER A 583 32.30 0.21 16.04
N GLU A 584 33.21 -0.61 16.56
CA GLU A 584 33.67 -1.82 15.90
C GLU A 584 32.55 -2.86 15.69
N ALA A 585 31.66 -3.05 16.67
CA ALA A 585 30.55 -3.99 16.51
C ALA A 585 29.56 -3.53 15.43
N ILE A 586 29.30 -2.23 15.35
CA ILE A 586 28.43 -1.64 14.31
C ILE A 586 29.09 -1.77 12.95
N LEU A 587 30.39 -1.47 12.83
CA LEU A 587 31.14 -1.65 11.60
C LEU A 587 31.09 -3.10 11.09
N ARG A 588 31.29 -4.10 11.99
CA ARG A 588 31.17 -5.53 11.63
C ARG A 588 29.78 -5.88 11.11
N ALA A 589 28.75 -5.39 11.77
CA ALA A 589 27.35 -5.65 11.36
C ALA A 589 27.03 -5.01 10.00
N ARG A 590 27.47 -3.76 9.78
CA ARG A 590 27.26 -3.04 8.51
C ARG A 590 28.11 -3.54 7.35
N ALA A 591 29.26 -4.10 7.62
CA ALA A 591 30.09 -4.78 6.62
C ALA A 591 29.52 -6.14 6.16
N GLY A 592 28.44 -6.62 6.78
CA GLY A 592 27.81 -7.89 6.43
C GLY A 592 28.58 -9.12 6.94
N ILE A 593 29.51 -8.94 7.88
CA ILE A 593 30.35 -10.04 8.42
C ILE A 593 29.62 -10.74 9.59
N LYS A 594 28.69 -10.03 10.24
CA LYS A 594 27.91 -10.55 11.35
C LYS A 594 26.75 -11.44 10.84
N ASP A 595 26.32 -12.41 11.68
CA ASP A 595 25.13 -13.23 11.42
C ASP A 595 23.88 -12.33 11.16
N PRO A 596 23.25 -12.43 9.98
CA PRO A 596 22.11 -11.59 9.59
C PRO A 596 20.84 -11.86 10.43
N ASN A 597 20.83 -12.94 11.20
CA ASN A 597 19.70 -13.30 12.06
C ASN A 597 19.77 -12.67 13.46
N ARG A 598 20.85 -11.99 13.82
CA ARG A 598 21.04 -11.35 15.12
C ARG A 598 20.85 -9.83 15.05
N PRO A 599 20.54 -9.16 16.18
CA PRO A 599 20.54 -7.70 16.28
C PRO A 599 21.86 -7.07 15.81
N ILE A 600 21.87 -5.81 15.38
CA ILE A 600 23.08 -5.08 14.95
C ILE A 600 24.17 -5.13 16.02
N GLY A 601 23.80 -4.96 17.29
CA GLY A 601 24.70 -5.05 18.43
C GLY A 601 23.94 -5.32 19.71
N SER A 602 24.59 -6.00 20.66
CA SER A 602 24.05 -6.26 21.99
C SER A 602 25.13 -6.03 23.03
N PHE A 603 24.88 -5.11 23.98
CA PHE A 603 25.88 -4.65 24.93
C PHE A 603 25.35 -4.64 26.37
N ILE A 604 26.21 -4.95 27.33
CA ILE A 604 25.97 -4.67 28.74
C ILE A 604 26.92 -3.55 29.17
N PHE A 605 26.37 -2.40 29.57
CA PHE A 605 27.12 -1.26 30.07
C PHE A 605 27.13 -1.26 31.60
N LEU A 606 28.29 -1.43 32.20
CA LEU A 606 28.51 -1.52 33.64
C LEU A 606 29.23 -0.29 34.16
N GLY A 607 28.85 0.19 35.32
CA GLY A 607 29.53 1.31 35.93
C GLY A 607 28.67 2.16 36.82
N PRO A 608 29.25 3.09 37.57
CA PRO A 608 28.53 3.99 38.47
C PRO A 608 27.53 4.87 37.73
N THR A 609 26.69 5.53 38.50
CA THR A 609 25.69 6.46 37.94
C THR A 609 26.38 7.71 37.41
N GLY A 610 25.92 8.29 36.30
CA GLY A 610 26.42 9.57 35.79
C GLY A 610 27.74 9.53 35.03
N VAL A 611 28.21 8.37 34.57
CA VAL A 611 29.44 8.20 33.78
C VAL A 611 29.26 8.22 32.26
N GLY A 612 28.00 8.40 31.76
CA GLY A 612 27.72 8.53 30.32
C GLY A 612 27.05 7.32 29.65
N LYS A 613 26.65 6.26 30.39
CA LYS A 613 26.02 5.05 29.81
C LYS A 613 24.79 5.36 28.94
N THR A 614 23.86 6.15 29.45
CA THR A 614 22.65 6.57 28.74
C THR A 614 22.94 7.57 27.63
N GLU A 615 23.95 8.42 27.82
CA GLU A 615 24.37 9.40 26.81
C GLU A 615 24.93 8.72 25.57
N LEU A 616 25.80 7.71 25.75
CA LEU A 616 26.31 6.91 24.63
C LEU A 616 25.18 6.24 23.83
N ALA A 617 24.17 5.68 24.52
CA ALA A 617 23.01 5.08 23.86
C ALA A 617 22.19 6.09 23.07
N LYS A 618 22.01 7.31 23.62
CA LYS A 618 21.29 8.42 22.99
C LYS A 618 22.03 8.95 21.75
N THR A 619 23.32 9.24 21.89
CA THR A 619 24.17 9.68 20.78
C THR A 619 24.24 8.64 19.67
N LEU A 620 24.29 7.35 20.05
CA LEU A 620 24.28 6.26 19.09
C LEU A 620 22.97 6.23 18.28
N ALA A 621 21.83 6.45 18.93
CA ALA A 621 20.54 6.54 18.24
C ALA A 621 20.50 7.72 17.27
N GLU A 622 21.02 8.87 17.67
CA GLU A 622 21.12 10.07 16.84
C GLU A 622 22.03 9.86 15.63
N VAL A 623 23.21 9.27 15.83
CA VAL A 623 24.19 9.07 14.76
C VAL A 623 23.76 7.98 13.77
N LEU A 624 23.21 6.86 14.27
CA LEU A 624 22.82 5.73 13.42
C LEU A 624 21.48 5.93 12.70
N PHE A 625 20.56 6.66 13.32
CA PHE A 625 19.18 6.78 12.86
C PHE A 625 18.72 8.23 12.66
N ASP A 626 19.63 9.20 12.78
CA ASP A 626 19.40 10.64 12.60
C ASP A 626 18.26 11.23 13.49
N ASP A 627 17.86 10.51 14.55
CA ASP A 627 16.79 10.95 15.48
C ASP A 627 17.00 10.37 16.89
N GLU A 628 17.17 11.23 17.89
CA GLU A 628 17.21 10.83 19.30
C GLU A 628 15.99 10.00 19.74
N ARG A 629 14.83 10.27 19.11
CA ARG A 629 13.56 9.56 19.39
C ARG A 629 13.56 8.13 18.90
N SER A 630 14.57 7.71 18.13
CA SER A 630 14.80 6.31 17.75
C SER A 630 15.38 5.48 18.92
N MET A 631 15.56 6.06 20.10
CA MET A 631 15.87 5.33 21.32
C MET A 631 14.58 4.91 22.05
N ILE A 632 14.40 3.60 22.24
CA ILE A 632 13.34 3.00 23.06
C ILE A 632 13.92 2.71 24.43
N ARG A 633 13.54 3.50 25.45
CA ARG A 633 14.01 3.31 26.83
C ARG A 633 12.96 2.57 27.65
N ILE A 634 13.38 1.49 28.30
CA ILE A 634 12.57 0.69 29.22
C ILE A 634 13.33 0.53 30.55
N ASP A 635 12.70 0.97 31.63
CA ASP A 635 13.24 0.80 32.99
C ASP A 635 12.86 -0.57 33.53
N MET A 636 13.86 -1.41 33.77
CA MET A 636 13.65 -2.78 34.23
C MET A 636 13.19 -2.86 35.70
N SER A 637 13.22 -1.78 36.45
CA SER A 637 12.62 -1.72 37.79
C SER A 637 11.08 -1.87 37.76
N GLU A 638 10.44 -1.59 36.61
CA GLU A 638 9.00 -1.82 36.43
C GLU A 638 8.68 -3.32 36.12
N TYR A 639 9.69 -4.15 35.88
CA TYR A 639 9.57 -5.55 35.45
C TYR A 639 10.17 -6.54 36.44
N MET A 640 10.08 -6.22 37.74
CA MET A 640 10.58 -7.06 38.85
C MET A 640 9.68 -8.26 39.08
N GLU A 641 8.44 -8.24 38.70
CA GLU A 641 7.44 -9.28 38.95
C GLU A 641 7.12 -10.09 37.69
N LYS A 642 6.80 -11.38 37.88
CA LYS A 642 6.53 -12.32 36.77
C LYS A 642 5.44 -11.84 35.82
N HIS A 643 4.35 -11.28 36.37
CA HIS A 643 3.25 -10.81 35.53
C HIS A 643 3.58 -9.52 34.74
N SER A 644 4.54 -8.75 35.15
CA SER A 644 5.00 -7.57 34.42
C SER A 644 5.66 -7.93 33.09
N VAL A 645 6.23 -9.15 32.96
CA VAL A 645 6.82 -9.64 31.69
C VAL A 645 5.78 -9.69 30.56
N ALA A 646 4.51 -10.01 30.88
CA ALA A 646 3.42 -9.98 29.90
C ALA A 646 3.18 -8.57 29.32
N ARG A 647 3.48 -7.50 30.08
CA ARG A 647 3.40 -6.12 29.56
C ARG A 647 4.50 -5.82 28.55
N LEU A 648 5.63 -6.52 28.62
CA LEU A 648 6.74 -6.34 27.68
C LEU A 648 6.41 -6.90 26.29
N ILE A 649 5.81 -8.11 26.24
CA ILE A 649 5.55 -8.87 25.00
C ILE A 649 4.08 -8.87 24.57
N GLY A 650 3.16 -8.45 25.44
CA GLY A 650 1.70 -8.51 25.25
C GLY A 650 1.07 -9.64 26.06
N ALA A 651 -0.13 -9.39 26.56
CA ALA A 651 -0.89 -10.39 27.30
C ALA A 651 -1.44 -11.47 26.36
N PRO A 652 -1.47 -12.76 26.79
CA PRO A 652 -2.09 -13.81 26.01
C PRO A 652 -3.62 -13.62 25.91
N PRO A 653 -4.28 -14.29 24.94
CA PRO A 653 -5.72 -14.19 24.76
C PRO A 653 -6.50 -14.50 26.05
N GLY A 654 -7.46 -13.66 26.39
CA GLY A 654 -8.29 -13.80 27.58
C GLY A 654 -7.78 -13.11 28.85
N TYR A 655 -6.62 -12.47 28.81
CA TYR A 655 -6.13 -11.65 29.92
C TYR A 655 -6.35 -10.16 29.70
N VAL A 656 -6.45 -9.40 30.81
CA VAL A 656 -6.57 -7.92 30.76
C VAL A 656 -5.31 -7.33 30.09
N GLY A 657 -5.53 -6.41 29.11
CA GLY A 657 -4.44 -5.79 28.35
C GLY A 657 -4.08 -6.51 27.04
N TYR A 658 -4.82 -7.54 26.61
CA TYR A 658 -4.60 -8.23 25.33
C TYR A 658 -4.66 -7.30 24.11
N ASP A 659 -5.57 -6.31 24.12
CA ASP A 659 -5.75 -5.37 23.01
C ASP A 659 -4.64 -4.31 22.93
N GLU A 660 -3.99 -3.99 24.04
CA GLU A 660 -2.97 -2.92 24.11
C GLU A 660 -1.63 -3.32 23.45
N GLY A 661 -1.36 -4.63 23.31
CA GLY A 661 -0.06 -5.14 22.81
C GLY A 661 1.07 -5.03 23.82
N GLY A 662 2.25 -5.54 23.49
CA GLY A 662 3.43 -5.47 24.36
C GLY A 662 4.20 -4.17 24.20
N GLN A 663 4.66 -3.59 25.29
CA GLN A 663 5.36 -2.29 25.28
C GLN A 663 6.65 -2.35 24.43
N LEU A 664 7.47 -3.39 24.55
CA LEU A 664 8.66 -3.58 23.74
C LEU A 664 8.31 -3.97 22.30
N THR A 665 7.40 -4.94 22.12
CA THR A 665 7.06 -5.47 20.79
C THR A 665 6.36 -4.45 19.92
N GLU A 666 5.43 -3.66 20.46
CA GLU A 666 4.76 -2.58 19.70
C GLU A 666 5.70 -1.40 19.41
N ALA A 667 6.61 -1.05 20.35
CA ALA A 667 7.58 0.02 20.11
C ALA A 667 8.54 -0.34 18.97
N VAL A 668 9.08 -1.56 18.96
CA VAL A 668 9.98 -2.05 17.90
C VAL A 668 9.23 -2.27 16.59
N ARG A 669 7.99 -2.75 16.61
CA ARG A 669 7.17 -2.89 15.41
C ARG A 669 6.93 -1.54 14.72
N ARG A 670 6.71 -0.48 15.50
CA ARG A 670 6.55 0.88 14.96
C ARG A 670 7.87 1.52 14.54
N ARG A 671 8.98 1.15 15.19
CA ARG A 671 10.33 1.66 14.90
C ARG A 671 11.33 0.51 14.85
N PRO A 672 11.38 -0.25 13.75
CA PRO A 672 12.25 -1.42 13.64
C PRO A 672 13.75 -1.06 13.61
N TYR A 673 14.07 0.21 13.37
CA TYR A 673 15.43 0.76 13.47
C TYR A 673 15.51 1.63 14.71
N SER A 674 16.01 1.05 15.78
CA SER A 674 16.07 1.73 17.09
C SER A 674 17.20 1.22 17.97
N VAL A 675 17.62 2.06 18.90
CA VAL A 675 18.45 1.65 20.04
C VAL A 675 17.50 1.33 21.19
N ILE A 676 17.53 0.07 21.65
CA ILE A 676 16.74 -0.37 22.80
C ILE A 676 17.63 -0.27 24.02
N LEU A 677 17.27 0.63 24.93
CA LEU A 677 17.95 0.81 26.21
C LEU A 677 17.14 0.18 27.33
N LEU A 678 17.65 -0.94 27.86
CA LEU A 678 17.09 -1.60 29.04
C LEU A 678 17.88 -1.13 30.27
N ASP A 679 17.27 -0.20 31.02
CA ASP A 679 17.93 0.44 32.15
C ASP A 679 17.78 -0.41 33.43
N GLU A 680 18.84 -0.51 34.26
CA GLU A 680 18.89 -1.28 35.49
C GLU A 680 18.51 -2.78 35.33
N ILE A 681 19.14 -3.45 34.36
CA ILE A 681 18.81 -4.82 33.95
C ILE A 681 18.89 -5.82 35.10
N GLU A 682 19.69 -5.55 36.13
CA GLU A 682 19.83 -6.40 37.33
C GLU A 682 18.56 -6.49 38.18
N LYS A 683 17.62 -5.55 37.98
CA LYS A 683 16.35 -5.54 38.71
C LYS A 683 15.27 -6.38 38.01
N ALA A 684 15.48 -6.75 36.73
CA ALA A 684 14.51 -7.50 35.96
C ALA A 684 14.20 -8.88 36.54
N HIS A 685 12.93 -9.32 36.40
CA HIS A 685 12.55 -10.68 36.71
C HIS A 685 13.27 -11.69 35.80
N ARG A 686 13.55 -12.90 36.31
CA ARG A 686 14.28 -13.94 35.56
C ARG A 686 13.64 -14.30 34.21
N ASP A 687 12.34 -14.18 34.05
CA ASP A 687 11.65 -14.49 32.80
C ASP A 687 11.91 -13.44 31.72
N VAL A 688 12.33 -12.21 32.08
CA VAL A 688 12.77 -11.18 31.10
C VAL A 688 14.00 -11.68 30.33
N PHE A 689 14.94 -12.35 31.00
CA PHE A 689 16.13 -12.90 30.35
C PHE A 689 15.79 -14.00 29.34
N ASN A 690 14.74 -14.80 29.57
CA ASN A 690 14.28 -15.78 28.59
C ASN A 690 13.73 -15.11 27.31
N VAL A 691 13.06 -13.99 27.45
CA VAL A 691 12.61 -13.16 26.31
C VAL A 691 13.81 -12.58 25.56
N LEU A 692 14.77 -12.01 26.31
CA LEU A 692 15.99 -11.44 25.72
C LEU A 692 16.84 -12.50 25.01
N LEU A 693 16.97 -13.71 25.55
CA LEU A 693 17.67 -14.81 24.86
C LEU A 693 17.11 -15.07 23.47
N GLN A 694 15.79 -15.11 23.32
CA GLN A 694 15.17 -15.30 22.02
C GLN A 694 15.51 -14.15 21.04
N ILE A 695 15.53 -12.91 21.52
CA ILE A 695 15.89 -11.75 20.70
C ILE A 695 17.36 -11.80 20.29
N LEU A 696 18.27 -12.13 21.25
CA LEU A 696 19.71 -12.16 21.02
C LEU A 696 20.14 -13.31 20.07
N ASP A 697 19.42 -14.43 20.06
CA ASP A 697 19.71 -15.58 19.21
C ASP A 697 19.10 -15.48 17.83
N ASP A 698 17.77 -15.25 17.78
CA ASP A 698 16.98 -15.34 16.56
C ASP A 698 16.70 -13.97 15.93
N GLY A 699 17.01 -12.86 16.62
CA GLY A 699 16.67 -11.49 16.18
C GLY A 699 15.18 -11.26 15.99
N ARG A 700 14.33 -12.06 16.66
CA ARG A 700 12.88 -11.97 16.55
C ARG A 700 12.21 -12.35 17.88
N LEU A 701 11.00 -11.84 18.07
CA LEU A 701 10.17 -12.15 19.23
C LEU A 701 8.72 -12.29 18.79
N THR A 702 8.02 -13.32 19.24
CA THR A 702 6.59 -13.47 19.00
C THR A 702 5.80 -12.76 20.08
N ASP A 703 4.91 -11.83 19.69
CA ASP A 703 4.06 -11.10 20.63
C ASP A 703 2.90 -11.95 21.17
N GLY A 704 2.19 -11.44 22.18
CA GLY A 704 1.04 -12.11 22.77
C GLY A 704 -0.13 -12.37 21.80
N LYS A 705 -0.14 -11.73 20.62
CA LYS A 705 -1.11 -11.94 19.53
C LYS A 705 -0.62 -12.94 18.48
N GLY A 706 0.56 -13.56 18.68
CA GLY A 706 1.17 -14.51 17.75
C GLY A 706 1.88 -13.88 16.56
N ARG A 707 2.10 -12.55 16.53
CA ARG A 707 2.82 -11.87 15.47
C ARG A 707 4.32 -11.89 15.76
N VAL A 708 5.11 -12.13 14.74
CA VAL A 708 6.58 -12.11 14.83
C VAL A 708 7.08 -10.68 14.65
N VAL A 709 7.79 -10.15 15.65
CA VAL A 709 8.41 -8.82 15.62
C VAL A 709 9.90 -8.99 15.34
N ASN A 710 10.43 -8.24 14.39
CA ASN A 710 11.82 -8.31 13.93
C ASN A 710 12.71 -7.32 14.70
N PHE A 711 13.76 -7.84 15.33
CA PHE A 711 14.78 -7.10 16.09
C PHE A 711 16.15 -7.05 15.40
N LYS A 712 16.30 -7.59 14.19
CA LYS A 712 17.60 -7.70 13.48
C LYS A 712 18.23 -6.34 13.20
N ASN A 713 17.42 -5.31 13.09
CA ASN A 713 17.84 -3.93 12.81
C ASN A 713 17.94 -3.05 14.07
N THR A 714 17.92 -3.65 15.26
CA THR A 714 18.05 -2.92 16.52
C THR A 714 19.43 -3.07 17.14
N VAL A 715 19.82 -2.07 17.94
CA VAL A 715 20.97 -2.16 18.86
C VAL A 715 20.41 -2.29 20.27
N ILE A 716 20.81 -3.31 21.00
CA ILE A 716 20.34 -3.59 22.37
C ILE A 716 21.41 -3.20 23.36
N ILE A 717 21.08 -2.26 24.23
CA ILE A 717 21.97 -1.80 25.29
C ILE A 717 21.29 -2.04 26.63
N MET A 718 21.96 -2.76 27.50
CA MET A 718 21.52 -3.07 28.85
C MET A 718 22.42 -2.34 29.83
N THR A 719 21.89 -1.45 30.68
CA THR A 719 22.71 -0.77 31.69
C THR A 719 22.58 -1.45 33.04
N SER A 720 23.66 -1.46 33.80
CA SER A 720 23.68 -1.95 35.17
C SER A 720 24.63 -1.16 36.04
N ASN A 721 24.28 -1.12 37.32
CA ASN A 721 25.12 -0.51 38.38
C ASN A 721 25.88 -1.56 39.20
N LEU A 722 25.81 -2.84 38.80
CA LEU A 722 26.55 -3.92 39.46
C LEU A 722 28.07 -3.67 39.42
N GLY A 723 28.74 -3.91 40.51
CA GLY A 723 30.17 -3.72 40.61
C GLY A 723 30.65 -2.25 40.63
N SER A 724 29.76 -1.28 40.76
CA SER A 724 30.15 0.14 40.84
C SER A 724 31.17 0.45 41.96
N HIS A 725 31.05 -0.19 43.11
CA HIS A 725 31.99 -0.03 44.21
C HIS A 725 33.40 -0.51 43.82
N GLU A 726 33.52 -1.63 43.10
CA GLU A 726 34.80 -2.16 42.62
C GLU A 726 35.46 -1.21 41.63
N ILE A 727 34.63 -0.62 40.72
CA ILE A 727 35.12 0.29 39.69
C ILE A 727 35.66 1.58 40.26
N LEU A 728 35.08 2.07 41.40
CA LEU A 728 35.52 3.29 42.06
C LEU A 728 36.77 3.11 42.93
N ASN A 729 36.98 1.89 43.47
CA ASN A 729 38.01 1.68 44.49
C ASN A 729 39.20 0.85 44.01
N LYS A 730 39.17 0.24 42.82
CA LYS A 730 40.26 -0.59 42.28
C LYS A 730 40.87 0.00 41.00
N ALA A 731 42.07 -0.45 40.67
CA ALA A 731 42.66 -0.16 39.37
C ALA A 731 41.75 -0.78 38.28
N TYR A 732 41.64 -0.13 37.09
CA TYR A 732 40.67 -0.45 36.07
C TYR A 732 40.70 -1.94 35.67
N ASP A 733 41.90 -2.54 35.46
CA ASP A 733 42.02 -3.91 35.00
C ASP A 733 41.57 -4.92 36.11
N ASP A 734 41.82 -4.60 37.38
CA ASP A 734 41.39 -5.41 38.50
C ASP A 734 39.88 -5.25 38.74
N ALA A 735 39.38 -4.03 38.57
CA ALA A 735 37.94 -3.76 38.64
C ALA A 735 37.18 -4.52 37.54
N LYS A 736 37.70 -4.53 36.31
CA LYS A 736 37.11 -5.23 35.15
C LYS A 736 37.00 -6.74 35.42
N LYS A 737 38.04 -7.36 36.07
CA LYS A 737 37.98 -8.78 36.46
C LYS A 737 36.95 -9.01 37.56
N ALA A 738 36.98 -8.20 38.61
CA ALA A 738 36.06 -8.34 39.75
C ALA A 738 34.60 -8.19 39.32
N VAL A 739 34.30 -7.22 38.44
CA VAL A 739 32.96 -6.99 37.91
C VAL A 739 32.49 -8.14 37.04
N LYS A 740 33.37 -8.75 36.22
CA LYS A 740 33.04 -9.93 35.43
C LYS A 740 32.69 -11.16 36.31
N ASP A 741 33.32 -11.28 37.46
CA ASP A 741 32.98 -12.38 38.40
C ASP A 741 31.63 -12.10 39.09
N ILE A 742 31.38 -10.89 39.55
CA ILE A 742 30.07 -10.46 40.07
C ILE A 742 28.93 -10.73 39.07
N LEU A 743 29.17 -10.48 37.76
CA LEU A 743 28.16 -10.73 36.74
C LEU A 743 27.78 -12.23 36.63
N LYS A 744 28.72 -13.14 36.80
CA LYS A 744 28.47 -14.60 36.75
C LYS A 744 27.55 -15.06 37.88
N ASP A 745 27.53 -14.33 39.00
CA ASP A 745 26.64 -14.64 40.13
C ASP A 745 25.20 -14.15 39.88
N TYR A 746 25.04 -13.04 39.13
CA TYR A 746 23.73 -12.43 38.84
C TYR A 746 23.08 -12.99 37.59
N PHE A 747 23.86 -13.20 36.52
CA PHE A 747 23.36 -13.62 35.22
C PHE A 747 23.81 -15.06 34.89
N ARG A 748 22.92 -15.79 34.24
CA ARG A 748 23.27 -17.14 33.78
C ARG A 748 24.36 -17.06 32.71
N PRO A 749 25.33 -18.00 32.71
CA PRO A 749 26.39 -18.05 31.70
C PRO A 749 25.85 -18.06 30.26
N GLU A 750 24.72 -18.73 30.05
CA GLU A 750 24.02 -18.80 28.77
C GLU A 750 23.66 -17.39 28.23
N PHE A 751 23.18 -16.52 29.08
CA PHE A 751 22.83 -15.15 28.72
C PHE A 751 24.07 -14.30 28.40
N LEU A 752 25.10 -14.36 29.25
CA LEU A 752 26.33 -13.60 29.05
C LEU A 752 27.06 -13.98 27.75
N ASN A 753 27.00 -15.27 27.35
CA ASN A 753 27.61 -15.76 26.11
C ASN A 753 26.87 -15.31 24.83
N ARG A 754 25.66 -14.77 24.96
CA ARG A 754 24.85 -14.27 23.81
C ARG A 754 25.01 -12.79 23.57
N VAL A 755 25.51 -12.05 24.54
CA VAL A 755 25.81 -10.64 24.45
C VAL A 755 27.11 -10.44 23.68
N ASP A 756 27.14 -9.51 22.73
CA ASP A 756 28.32 -9.27 21.88
C ASP A 756 29.49 -8.73 22.70
N ASP A 757 29.23 -7.78 23.63
CA ASP A 757 30.31 -7.30 24.51
C ASP A 757 29.77 -6.78 25.86
N ILE A 758 30.66 -6.89 26.87
CA ILE A 758 30.42 -6.41 28.24
C ILE A 758 31.41 -5.30 28.53
N ILE A 759 30.90 -4.08 28.58
CA ILE A 759 31.66 -2.84 28.60
C ILE A 759 31.63 -2.23 30.01
N VAL A 760 32.81 -1.99 30.57
CA VAL A 760 32.97 -1.37 31.91
C VAL A 760 33.30 0.09 31.73
N PHE A 761 32.40 0.98 32.15
CA PHE A 761 32.60 2.45 32.15
C PHE A 761 33.50 2.85 33.31
N LYS A 762 34.50 3.67 32.99
CA LYS A 762 35.42 4.23 33.99
C LYS A 762 34.74 5.34 34.80
N GLY A 763 35.12 5.47 36.06
CA GLY A 763 34.74 6.66 36.83
C GLY A 763 35.27 7.94 36.17
N LEU A 764 34.48 9.00 36.19
CA LEU A 764 34.90 10.29 35.61
C LEU A 764 35.97 10.96 36.44
N GLN A 765 36.94 11.55 35.75
CA GLN A 765 37.97 12.43 36.33
C GLN A 765 37.51 13.91 36.28
N LYS A 766 38.08 14.76 37.11
CA LYS A 766 37.70 16.17 37.25
C LYS A 766 37.83 16.93 35.92
N GLU A 767 38.87 16.67 35.15
CA GLU A 767 39.12 17.28 33.84
C GLU A 767 38.03 16.90 32.82
N GLN A 768 37.55 15.65 32.89
CA GLN A 768 36.46 15.18 32.04
C GLN A 768 35.14 15.83 32.42
N VAL A 769 34.89 16.08 33.70
CA VAL A 769 33.67 16.80 34.15
C VAL A 769 33.68 18.24 33.68
N LYS A 770 34.87 18.90 33.61
CA LYS A 770 35.03 20.21 33.03
C LYS A 770 34.65 20.25 31.56
N SER A 771 35.10 19.26 30.78
CA SER A 771 34.69 19.11 29.36
C SER A 771 33.18 18.90 29.21
N ILE A 772 32.59 18.07 30.07
CA ILE A 772 31.14 17.81 30.09
C ILE A 772 30.35 19.10 30.42
N ALA A 773 30.87 19.92 31.34
CA ALA A 773 30.27 21.24 31.63
C ALA A 773 30.26 22.16 30.41
N GLY A 774 31.31 22.12 29.60
CA GLY A 774 31.38 22.84 28.32
C GLY A 774 30.31 22.40 27.35
N LEU A 775 30.16 21.07 27.12
CA LEU A 775 29.12 20.53 26.25
C LEU A 775 27.69 20.88 26.69
N LEU A 776 27.46 20.91 28.01
CA LEU A 776 26.13 21.29 28.52
C LEU A 776 25.85 22.78 28.31
N LEU A 777 26.86 23.65 28.45
CA LEU A 777 26.76 25.08 28.15
C LEU A 777 26.59 25.34 26.65
N ASP A 778 27.28 24.58 25.76
CA ASP A 778 27.08 24.66 24.32
C ASP A 778 25.64 24.30 23.93
N SER A 779 25.11 23.22 24.52
CA SER A 779 23.72 22.81 24.31
C SER A 779 22.72 23.87 24.79
N LEU A 780 23.00 24.51 25.93
CA LEU A 780 22.20 25.63 26.44
C LEU A 780 22.28 26.83 25.50
N GLY A 781 23.48 27.17 25.03
CA GLY A 781 23.72 28.28 24.09
C GLY A 781 22.95 28.11 22.80
N LYS A 782 23.06 26.96 22.16
CA LYS A 782 22.28 26.61 20.93
C LYS A 782 20.77 26.72 21.14
N ARG A 783 20.27 26.31 22.30
CA ARG A 783 18.85 26.43 22.66
C ARG A 783 18.41 27.87 22.82
N LEU A 784 19.21 28.70 23.50
CA LEU A 784 18.94 30.13 23.73
C LEU A 784 19.01 30.93 22.43
N GLU A 785 19.99 30.66 21.58
CA GLU A 785 20.10 31.26 20.25
C GLU A 785 18.87 30.98 19.38
N LYS A 786 18.41 29.75 19.39
CA LYS A 786 17.23 29.34 18.59
C LYS A 786 15.90 29.87 19.13
N GLN A 787 15.74 30.00 20.48
CA GLN A 787 14.46 30.36 21.09
C GLN A 787 14.32 31.87 21.41
N VAL A 788 15.43 32.50 21.75
CA VAL A 788 15.46 33.89 22.29
C VAL A 788 16.47 34.75 21.55
N GLY A 789 17.26 34.24 20.60
CA GLY A 789 18.25 34.99 19.85
C GLY A 789 19.50 35.40 20.66
N ILE A 790 19.76 34.81 21.83
CA ILE A 790 20.85 35.18 22.73
C ILE A 790 22.06 34.29 22.50
N HIS A 791 23.25 34.91 22.28
CA HIS A 791 24.51 34.16 22.15
C HIS A 791 25.16 34.02 23.52
N LEU A 792 25.54 32.78 23.91
CA LEU A 792 26.15 32.45 25.16
C LEU A 792 27.65 32.19 25.01
N THR A 793 28.48 32.83 25.85
CA THR A 793 29.93 32.60 25.93
C THR A 793 30.35 32.43 27.40
N TRP A 794 31.47 31.80 27.66
CA TRP A 794 31.94 31.56 29.04
C TRP A 794 33.47 31.60 29.13
N ASN A 795 34.00 31.78 30.35
CA ASN A 795 35.43 31.74 30.60
C ASN A 795 35.84 30.39 31.26
N ASP A 796 37.11 30.10 31.26
CA ASP A 796 37.68 28.88 31.85
C ASP A 796 37.44 28.73 33.35
N GLU A 797 37.37 29.87 34.09
CA GLU A 797 37.10 29.94 35.52
C GLU A 797 35.69 29.46 35.83
N SER A 798 34.70 29.87 35.03
CA SER A 798 33.32 29.44 35.19
C SER A 798 33.14 27.95 34.91
N LEU A 799 33.86 27.39 33.88
CA LEU A 799 33.86 25.94 33.63
C LEU A 799 34.46 25.16 34.81
N THR A 800 35.57 25.63 35.32
CA THR A 800 36.25 24.99 36.46
C THR A 800 35.38 25.04 37.71
N ALA A 801 34.72 26.17 37.99
CA ALA A 801 33.79 26.32 39.12
C ALA A 801 32.57 25.38 38.99
N LEU A 802 31.99 25.24 37.76
CA LEU A 802 30.92 24.33 37.50
C LEU A 802 31.37 22.85 37.70
N ALA A 803 32.55 22.50 37.24
CA ALA A 803 33.10 21.17 37.44
C ALA A 803 33.34 20.84 38.93
N ASP A 804 33.93 21.78 39.67
CA ASP A 804 34.25 21.60 41.09
C ASP A 804 33.01 21.45 41.98
N GLN A 805 31.96 22.21 41.69
CA GLN A 805 30.71 22.16 42.45
C GLN A 805 29.78 21.06 41.98
N GLY A 806 29.89 20.64 40.70
CA GLY A 806 29.02 19.67 40.06
C GLY A 806 29.58 18.25 40.03
N PHE A 807 30.79 17.99 40.52
CA PHE A 807 31.42 16.69 40.59
C PHE A 807 31.16 15.98 41.89
N ASP A 808 30.71 14.73 41.84
CA ASP A 808 30.63 13.82 42.98
C ASP A 808 31.21 12.45 42.57
N PRO A 809 32.22 11.93 43.29
CA PRO A 809 32.85 10.68 42.93
C PRO A 809 31.88 9.49 42.80
N ASN A 810 30.76 9.49 43.55
CA ASN A 810 29.78 8.42 43.52
C ASN A 810 28.68 8.58 42.46
N PHE A 811 28.37 9.85 42.12
CA PHE A 811 27.28 10.22 41.20
C PHE A 811 27.78 10.80 39.89
N GLY A 812 29.10 10.86 39.67
CA GLY A 812 29.73 11.37 38.45
C GLY A 812 29.27 12.79 38.05
N ALA A 813 28.88 12.99 36.81
CA ALA A 813 28.41 14.26 36.28
C ALA A 813 26.89 14.50 36.49
N ARG A 814 26.16 13.62 37.17
CA ARG A 814 24.70 13.78 37.36
C ARG A 814 24.32 15.04 38.18
N PRO A 815 25.07 15.44 39.25
CA PRO A 815 24.82 16.67 39.98
C PRO A 815 25.06 17.92 39.13
N LEU A 816 25.99 17.90 38.19
CA LEU A 816 26.36 18.99 37.31
C LEU A 816 25.17 19.60 36.56
N ARG A 817 24.32 18.78 36.00
CA ARG A 817 23.13 19.23 35.26
C ARG A 817 22.14 19.96 36.18
N ARG A 818 21.96 19.45 37.40
CA ARG A 818 21.10 20.10 38.41
C ARG A 818 21.70 21.44 38.86
N LEU A 819 23.03 21.47 39.07
CA LEU A 819 23.76 22.73 39.39
C LEU A 819 23.55 23.73 38.28
N LEU A 820 23.77 23.38 37.02
CA LEU A 820 23.64 24.30 35.90
C LEU A 820 22.22 24.88 35.81
N THR A 821 21.19 24.09 36.02
CA THR A 821 19.80 24.57 36.04
C THR A 821 19.55 25.54 37.18
N HIS A 822 20.03 25.26 38.38
CA HIS A 822 19.79 26.13 39.53
C HIS A 822 20.62 27.39 39.53
N THR A 823 21.86 27.33 39.07
CA THR A 823 22.79 28.50 39.17
C THR A 823 22.80 29.31 37.86
N VAL A 824 22.86 28.66 36.68
CA VAL A 824 23.02 29.36 35.41
C VAL A 824 21.66 29.65 34.79
N GLU A 825 20.86 28.59 34.48
CA GLU A 825 19.57 28.76 33.77
C GLU A 825 18.60 29.65 34.57
N THR A 826 18.48 29.43 35.89
CA THR A 826 17.58 30.24 36.75
C THR A 826 18.02 31.68 36.86
N ALA A 827 19.33 31.95 36.98
CA ALA A 827 19.83 33.31 37.08
C ALA A 827 19.69 34.04 35.73
N LEU A 828 20.05 33.40 34.64
CA LEU A 828 19.90 33.94 33.29
C LEU A 828 18.44 34.25 32.96
N SER A 829 17.51 33.35 33.31
CA SER A 829 16.06 33.55 33.12
C SER A 829 15.57 34.80 33.87
N LYS A 830 16.09 35.07 35.07
CA LYS A 830 15.74 36.30 35.84
C LYS A 830 16.18 37.54 35.11
N GLU A 831 17.40 37.59 34.57
CA GLU A 831 17.94 38.75 33.85
C GLU A 831 17.20 38.98 32.51
N ILE A 832 16.80 37.92 31.80
CA ILE A 832 15.96 37.99 30.60
C ILE A 832 14.57 38.57 30.94
N ILE A 833 13.93 38.07 32.01
CA ILE A 833 12.60 38.54 32.42
C ILE A 833 12.64 40.01 32.92
N LYS A 834 13.73 40.45 33.55
CA LYS A 834 13.92 41.84 33.90
C LYS A 834 14.16 42.76 32.71
N GLY A 835 14.43 42.21 31.53
CA GLY A 835 14.72 42.96 30.31
C GLY A 835 16.14 43.54 30.25
N GLU A 836 17.06 43.09 31.12
CA GLU A 836 18.46 43.46 31.10
C GLU A 836 19.23 42.78 29.97
N ILE A 837 18.80 41.55 29.57
CA ILE A 837 19.26 40.79 28.43
C ILE A 837 18.14 40.72 27.37
N LYS A 838 18.45 41.12 26.13
CA LYS A 838 17.50 41.22 25.03
C LYS A 838 17.91 40.32 23.87
N ASP A 839 16.99 40.12 22.93
CA ASP A 839 17.23 39.46 21.66
C ASP A 839 18.42 40.08 20.90
N GLY A 840 19.33 39.24 20.39
CA GLY A 840 20.59 39.65 19.72
C GLY A 840 21.77 39.93 20.67
N ASP A 841 21.60 39.85 22.01
CA ASP A 841 22.67 40.09 22.94
C ASP A 841 23.62 38.89 23.08
N THR A 842 24.93 39.18 23.24
CA THR A 842 25.93 38.20 23.63
C THR A 842 26.16 38.27 25.14
N VAL A 843 25.93 37.16 25.83
CA VAL A 843 26.07 37.08 27.30
C VAL A 843 27.28 36.23 27.67
N LYS A 844 28.18 36.79 28.46
CA LYS A 844 29.37 36.09 28.96
C LYS A 844 29.15 35.62 30.39
N ILE A 845 29.25 34.31 30.60
CA ILE A 845 29.22 33.69 31.93
C ILE A 845 30.62 33.80 32.54
N GLY A 846 30.72 34.45 33.68
CA GLY A 846 31.92 34.55 34.55
C GLY A 846 31.69 33.91 35.90
N TYR A 847 32.75 33.82 36.69
CA TYR A 847 32.70 33.39 38.11
C TYR A 847 33.60 34.26 38.94
N ASP A 848 33.06 34.84 40.02
CA ASP A 848 33.79 35.78 40.90
C ASP A 848 34.20 35.15 42.25
N SER A 849 34.58 33.88 42.25
CA SER A 849 34.95 33.09 43.44
C SER A 849 33.77 32.75 44.39
N THR A 850 32.59 33.32 44.20
CA THR A 850 31.41 33.11 45.05
C THR A 850 30.13 32.88 44.26
N LYS A 851 29.98 33.58 43.13
CA LYS A 851 28.73 33.54 42.31
C LYS A 851 29.05 33.57 40.81
N PHE A 852 28.16 32.97 40.04
CA PHE A 852 28.18 33.13 38.60
C PHE A 852 27.68 34.52 38.23
N THR A 853 28.39 35.18 37.33
CA THR A 853 28.08 36.52 36.83
C THR A 853 27.72 36.46 35.36
N PHE A 854 26.77 37.28 34.93
CA PHE A 854 26.27 37.37 33.58
C PHE A 854 26.51 38.78 33.07
N ASN A 855 27.51 38.93 32.24
CA ASN A 855 27.90 40.23 31.69
C ASN A 855 27.56 40.25 30.18
N LYS A 856 26.98 41.38 29.75
CA LYS A 856 26.76 41.65 28.34
C LYS A 856 28.12 41.92 27.70
N ALA A 857 28.47 41.17 26.64
CA ALA A 857 29.74 41.28 25.95
C ALA A 857 29.68 42.32 24.81
#